data_4806b955c9c3be47545f811d27dd926e
#
_entry.id   4806b955c9c3be47545f811d27dd926e
#
_cell.length_a   1.000
_cell.length_b   1.000
_cell.length_c   1.000
_cell.angle_alpha   90.00
_cell.angle_beta   90.00
_cell.angle_gamma   90.00
#
_symmetry.space_group_name_H-M   'P 1'
#
loop_
_entity.id
_entity.type
_entity.pdbx_description
1 polymer ?
#
loop_
_entity_poly.entity_id
_entity_poly.type
_entity_poly.pdbx_seq_one_letter_code
_entity_poly.pdbx_strand_id
1 'polypeptide(L)'
;RTWTDRLGDALREAHGPIEGDRLLDRFAGGFPTAYEESFTVNQGVADLTHLDGLDESRGTSVALYRPAKGPETVRRFKLFRGDPLSLTDVLPIFTHMGVEVVDEQPFEIARADGELVHVYDFGLRVTDEKLWSGVSHNRLRELFEGAVLAFWEGRAESDGLNKLILLARMSWRQVVMLRAVARYLRQTRSTFSQEYIEDALVSNPAIAADLIALFETRFRPDRFGGVANDERDAAEAVIVARVTDALDEVTSLDHDRIIRSILAVIRAALRTNAFQPGPDGADYKHHLSIKLEPKLIPDLPAPRPMFEIWVYSPRVEGVHLRFGPVARGGLRWSDRREDFRTEILGLVKAQMVKNAVIVPTGSKGGFFAKQLPDPTVDRGAWLEEGQAAYRMFISGLLDLTDNRVGTDIVAPQRVVRHDGDDSYLVVAADKGTATFSDLANGVAQSYGFWLDDAFASGGSAGYDHKAMGITARGAWESVKRHFREMGIDTQTEEFTVAGVGDMSGDVFGNGMLLSEHIRLVAAFDHRHIFIDPDPVADASYAERRRLFDLPRSSWDDYNRDLISRGGGVFARTLKSVPITPEMRAALDLPGGIGSMTPAELIHAILLSPVDLLWNGGIGTYVKATTEDNLSIGDRANDAIRVNGDDLRVKVVGEGGNLGLSQLGRIEAALHGIRVNTDAIDNSAGVDTSDHEVNIKILLSEVVRSGGLDLEERNTFLASMTDEVADLVLRDNYEQNVLLGNARAQEHQMATVHERLMKWLEERGDLDRQLEFLPSEAELAQRVHDGKGLKSPEFSVLVAYAKLALKHDLLASALPDDPYFEATLADYFPTPMRERYAAELAAHPLRREIITNSVANSIVNRGGITFPFRAGEETGASVEQMARAFVVCREVFGLAHFVQQVEALDNVVSTNAQTSLYLEFRRLLDRAVRWFLTARPGRLDIGAEVERFGPVVEAMGPQVPELLRGDERKRLNRRAAEFEKAGVPEALARHTASLLDWYSLLDIVEIATDTGRDPQDVAA
;
A
#
# COMPACT_ATOMS: atom_id res chain seq x y z
N ARG A 1 59.47 -7.18 -46.15
CA ARG A 1 58.84 -7.63 -44.93
C ARG A 1 57.31 -7.53 -45.09
N THR A 2 56.65 -8.62 -44.82
CA THR A 2 55.16 -8.68 -44.84
C THR A 2 54.54 -7.78 -43.77
N TRP A 3 53.25 -7.52 -43.86
CA TRP A 3 52.51 -6.79 -42.77
C TRP A 3 52.67 -7.55 -41.44
N THR A 4 52.55 -8.87 -41.45
CA THR A 4 52.73 -9.75 -40.28
C THR A 4 54.15 -9.67 -39.71
N ASP A 5 55.24 -9.63 -40.51
CA ASP A 5 56.59 -9.46 -39.97
C ASP A 5 56.73 -8.14 -39.19
N ARG A 6 56.19 -7.07 -39.76
CA ARG A 6 56.23 -5.75 -39.12
C ARG A 6 55.37 -5.72 -37.85
N LEU A 7 54.21 -6.44 -37.84
CA LEU A 7 53.37 -6.59 -36.67
C LEU A 7 54.14 -7.28 -35.53
N GLY A 8 54.87 -8.34 -35.83
CA GLY A 8 55.66 -9.02 -34.81
C GLY A 8 56.71 -8.13 -34.17
N ASP A 9 57.43 -7.32 -35.00
CA ASP A 9 58.41 -6.36 -34.49
C ASP A 9 57.74 -5.29 -33.59
N ALA A 10 56.61 -4.75 -34.00
CA ALA A 10 55.87 -3.76 -33.26
C ALA A 10 55.27 -4.30 -31.95
N LEU A 11 54.82 -5.55 -31.95
CA LEU A 11 54.32 -6.22 -30.73
C LEU A 11 55.42 -6.41 -29.69
N ARG A 12 56.65 -6.82 -30.14
CA ARG A 12 57.81 -6.95 -29.27
C ARG A 12 58.26 -5.62 -28.69
N GLU A 13 58.17 -4.56 -29.50
CA GLU A 13 58.48 -3.20 -29.04
C GLU A 13 57.47 -2.69 -28.02
N ALA A 14 56.16 -2.93 -28.23
CA ALA A 14 55.07 -2.43 -27.36
C ALA A 14 54.92 -3.22 -26.06
N HIS A 15 55.05 -4.55 -26.11
CA HIS A 15 54.71 -5.46 -25.01
C HIS A 15 55.91 -6.27 -24.47
N GLY A 16 57.07 -6.10 -25.07
CA GLY A 16 58.24 -6.91 -24.78
C GLY A 16 58.28 -8.22 -25.57
N PRO A 17 59.46 -8.91 -25.62
CA PRO A 17 59.61 -10.07 -26.50
C PRO A 17 58.70 -11.25 -26.14
N ILE A 18 58.53 -11.57 -24.90
CA ILE A 18 57.74 -12.73 -24.45
C ILE A 18 56.25 -12.53 -24.79
N GLU A 19 55.67 -11.40 -24.36
CA GLU A 19 54.24 -11.11 -24.55
C GLU A 19 53.93 -10.79 -26.01
N GLY A 20 54.85 -10.09 -26.70
CA GLY A 20 54.72 -9.82 -28.12
C GLY A 20 54.71 -11.10 -28.99
N ASP A 21 55.58 -12.08 -28.67
CA ASP A 21 55.56 -13.38 -29.34
C ASP A 21 54.31 -14.19 -29.00
N ARG A 22 53.83 -14.16 -27.78
CA ARG A 22 52.55 -14.81 -27.39
C ARG A 22 51.38 -14.29 -28.22
N LEU A 23 51.23 -12.99 -28.35
CA LEU A 23 50.19 -12.36 -29.15
C LEU A 23 50.33 -12.68 -30.63
N LEU A 24 51.58 -12.65 -31.12
CA LEU A 24 51.84 -13.00 -32.53
C LEU A 24 51.47 -14.46 -32.82
N ASP A 25 51.87 -15.39 -31.97
CA ASP A 25 51.55 -16.82 -32.14
C ASP A 25 50.03 -17.08 -32.08
N ARG A 26 49.31 -16.31 -31.29
CA ARG A 26 47.87 -16.47 -31.13
C ARG A 26 47.08 -15.96 -32.34
N PHE A 27 47.55 -14.92 -33.04
CA PHE A 27 46.79 -14.22 -34.07
C PHE A 27 47.45 -14.03 -35.44
N ALA A 28 48.76 -14.24 -35.59
CA ALA A 28 49.56 -13.80 -36.76
C ALA A 28 49.08 -14.31 -38.10
N GLY A 29 48.61 -15.51 -38.18
CA GLY A 29 48.10 -16.10 -39.43
C GLY A 29 46.60 -15.84 -39.69
N GLY A 30 45.92 -15.11 -38.84
CA GLY A 30 44.48 -14.96 -38.87
C GLY A 30 43.94 -13.66 -39.47
N PHE A 31 44.83 -12.69 -39.76
CA PHE A 31 44.38 -11.41 -40.33
C PHE A 31 44.08 -11.57 -41.82
N PRO A 32 42.89 -11.20 -42.29
CA PRO A 32 42.57 -11.20 -43.72
C PRO A 32 43.31 -10.07 -44.47
N THR A 33 43.61 -10.28 -45.73
CA THR A 33 44.28 -9.28 -46.58
C THR A 33 43.58 -7.92 -46.57
N ALA A 34 42.27 -7.92 -46.55
CA ALA A 34 41.46 -6.68 -46.46
C ALA A 34 41.76 -5.89 -45.19
N TYR A 35 42.04 -6.57 -44.07
CA TYR A 35 42.44 -5.91 -42.83
C TYR A 35 43.83 -5.31 -42.92
N GLU A 36 44.78 -6.07 -43.46
CA GLU A 36 46.19 -5.64 -43.66
C GLU A 36 46.31 -4.42 -44.58
N GLU A 37 45.43 -4.32 -45.59
CA GLU A 37 45.33 -3.18 -46.50
C GLU A 37 44.66 -1.97 -45.86
N SER A 38 43.74 -2.20 -44.92
CA SER A 38 42.95 -1.13 -44.30
C SER A 38 43.63 -0.48 -43.11
N PHE A 39 44.47 -1.21 -42.38
CA PHE A 39 45.01 -0.75 -41.10
C PHE A 39 46.55 -0.80 -41.07
N THR A 40 47.10 0.20 -40.39
CA THR A 40 48.57 0.22 -40.12
C THR A 40 48.93 -0.83 -39.07
N VAL A 41 50.19 -1.20 -39.02
CA VAL A 41 50.72 -2.16 -38.03
C VAL A 41 50.42 -1.67 -36.59
N ASN A 42 50.58 -0.38 -36.33
CA ASN A 42 50.30 0.17 -34.99
C ASN A 42 48.83 0.05 -34.61
N GLN A 43 47.93 0.18 -35.56
CA GLN A 43 46.50 -0.10 -35.34
C GLN A 43 46.26 -1.58 -35.06
N GLY A 44 46.99 -2.47 -35.80
CA GLY A 44 46.94 -3.91 -35.51
C GLY A 44 47.38 -4.26 -34.07
N VAL A 45 48.45 -3.63 -33.57
CA VAL A 45 48.91 -3.80 -32.19
C VAL A 45 47.82 -3.36 -31.19
N ALA A 46 47.22 -2.20 -31.44
CA ALA A 46 46.12 -1.72 -30.56
C ALA A 46 44.89 -2.65 -30.58
N ASP A 47 44.51 -3.11 -31.80
CA ASP A 47 43.36 -4.02 -31.94
C ASP A 47 43.59 -5.38 -31.26
N LEU A 48 44.85 -5.89 -31.33
CA LEU A 48 45.20 -7.13 -30.63
C LEU A 48 45.04 -7.07 -29.13
N THR A 49 45.29 -5.93 -28.54
CA THR A 49 45.03 -5.73 -27.09
C THR A 49 43.54 -5.93 -26.76
N HIS A 50 42.65 -5.43 -27.63
CA HIS A 50 41.19 -5.65 -27.46
C HIS A 50 40.81 -7.10 -27.76
N LEU A 51 41.33 -7.71 -28.80
CA LEU A 51 41.01 -9.09 -29.20
C LEU A 51 41.55 -10.14 -28.23
N ASP A 52 42.71 -9.90 -27.64
CA ASP A 52 43.28 -10.80 -26.63
C ASP A 52 42.51 -10.77 -25.32
N GLY A 53 41.90 -9.64 -25.00
CA GLY A 53 41.08 -9.45 -23.82
C GLY A 53 39.62 -9.98 -23.95
N LEU A 54 39.26 -10.51 -25.14
CA LEU A 54 37.98 -11.15 -25.33
C LEU A 54 37.98 -12.54 -24.70
N ASP A 55 37.45 -12.71 -23.55
CA ASP A 55 37.16 -13.98 -22.91
C ASP A 55 35.66 -14.21 -22.79
N GLU A 56 35.24 -15.36 -22.30
CA GLU A 56 33.83 -15.71 -22.11
C GLU A 56 33.07 -14.71 -21.20
N SER A 57 33.79 -13.96 -20.37
CA SER A 57 33.21 -12.99 -19.42
C SER A 57 33.11 -11.57 -20.00
N ARG A 58 33.89 -11.24 -21.01
CA ARG A 58 33.97 -9.91 -21.63
C ARG A 58 33.51 -9.84 -23.09
N GLY A 59 32.69 -10.67 -23.56
CA GLY A 59 32.16 -10.81 -24.93
C GLY A 59 32.30 -9.66 -25.95
N THR A 60 32.57 -8.43 -25.51
CA THR A 60 32.65 -7.23 -26.36
C THR A 60 33.69 -6.23 -25.84
N SER A 61 34.46 -5.64 -26.72
CA SER A 61 35.36 -4.52 -26.48
C SER A 61 35.19 -3.46 -27.56
N VAL A 62 35.51 -2.20 -27.27
CA VAL A 62 35.30 -1.09 -28.21
C VAL A 62 36.44 -0.09 -28.22
N ALA A 63 36.62 0.61 -29.35
CA ALA A 63 37.62 1.67 -29.48
C ALA A 63 37.15 2.78 -30.42
N LEU A 64 37.12 4.02 -29.91
CA LEU A 64 36.91 5.22 -30.72
C LEU A 64 38.24 5.83 -31.15
N TYR A 65 38.43 6.12 -32.42
CA TYR A 65 39.65 6.74 -32.91
C TYR A 65 39.42 7.74 -34.03
N ARG A 66 40.36 8.64 -34.22
CA ARG A 66 40.40 9.59 -35.30
C ARG A 66 41.07 8.97 -36.52
N PRO A 67 40.44 8.95 -37.71
CA PRO A 67 41.07 8.47 -38.92
C PRO A 67 42.22 9.41 -39.33
N ALA A 68 43.26 8.85 -39.93
CA ALA A 68 44.43 9.63 -40.36
C ALA A 68 44.10 10.66 -41.47
N LYS A 69 43.05 10.40 -42.23
CA LYS A 69 42.54 11.27 -43.32
C LYS A 69 41.01 11.30 -43.27
N GLY A 70 40.40 12.44 -43.51
CA GLY A 70 38.95 12.59 -43.58
C GLY A 70 38.49 13.89 -42.96
N PRO A 71 37.16 14.16 -43.01
CA PRO A 71 36.57 15.36 -42.41
C PRO A 71 36.64 15.32 -40.89
N GLU A 72 36.80 16.49 -40.26
CA GLU A 72 36.79 16.63 -38.79
C GLU A 72 35.47 16.18 -38.15
N THR A 73 34.39 16.13 -38.92
CA THR A 73 33.06 15.63 -38.47
C THR A 73 33.01 14.10 -38.35
N VAL A 74 34.04 13.37 -38.81
CA VAL A 74 34.03 11.89 -38.82
C VAL A 74 35.00 11.35 -37.77
N ARG A 75 34.58 10.32 -37.07
CA ARG A 75 35.42 9.41 -36.26
C ARG A 75 35.16 7.98 -36.69
N ARG A 76 36.07 7.10 -36.32
CA ARG A 76 35.93 5.65 -36.54
C ARG A 76 35.69 4.98 -35.17
N PHE A 77 34.88 3.97 -35.20
CA PHE A 77 34.55 3.20 -33.98
C PHE A 77 34.65 1.71 -34.27
N LYS A 78 35.53 1.04 -33.55
CA LYS A 78 35.69 -0.42 -33.66
C LYS A 78 34.97 -1.13 -32.56
N LEU A 79 34.30 -2.20 -32.91
CA LEU A 79 33.63 -3.11 -31.98
C LEU A 79 34.22 -4.51 -32.19
N PHE A 80 34.75 -5.08 -31.12
CA PHE A 80 35.44 -6.37 -31.08
C PHE A 80 34.58 -7.38 -30.37
N ARG A 81 34.36 -8.56 -30.99
CA ARG A 81 33.48 -9.59 -30.43
C ARG A 81 33.96 -10.99 -30.74
N GLY A 82 33.65 -11.96 -29.85
CA GLY A 82 33.73 -13.40 -30.12
C GLY A 82 32.67 -13.88 -31.12
N ASP A 83 31.46 -13.33 -31.06
CA ASP A 83 30.32 -13.74 -31.88
C ASP A 83 29.98 -12.70 -32.95
N PRO A 84 29.35 -13.13 -34.09
CA PRO A 84 28.90 -12.22 -35.13
C PRO A 84 27.93 -11.16 -34.60
N LEU A 85 27.96 -9.96 -35.21
CA LEU A 85 27.11 -8.82 -34.89
C LEU A 85 25.94 -8.71 -35.86
N SER A 86 24.75 -8.45 -35.36
CA SER A 86 23.63 -7.95 -36.16
C SER A 86 23.64 -6.42 -36.17
N LEU A 87 23.68 -5.84 -37.37
CA LEU A 87 23.63 -4.38 -37.53
C LEU A 87 22.31 -3.80 -36.98
N THR A 88 21.25 -4.56 -37.07
CA THR A 88 19.92 -4.14 -36.53
C THR A 88 19.98 -3.84 -35.04
N ASP A 89 20.87 -4.48 -34.32
CA ASP A 89 20.97 -4.33 -32.88
C ASP A 89 21.88 -3.15 -32.48
N VAL A 90 22.87 -2.82 -33.25
CA VAL A 90 23.86 -1.79 -32.91
C VAL A 90 23.55 -0.42 -33.53
N LEU A 91 22.97 -0.35 -34.73
CA LEU A 91 22.72 0.91 -35.41
C LEU A 91 21.79 1.85 -34.59
N PRO A 92 20.73 1.36 -33.91
CA PRO A 92 19.92 2.22 -33.08
C PRO A 92 20.69 2.91 -31.94
N ILE A 93 21.71 2.27 -31.38
CA ILE A 93 22.55 2.84 -30.32
C ILE A 93 23.26 4.10 -30.84
N PHE A 94 23.87 4.03 -32.02
CA PHE A 94 24.56 5.18 -32.65
C PHE A 94 23.57 6.29 -33.01
N THR A 95 22.40 5.94 -33.56
CA THR A 95 21.35 6.90 -33.91
C THR A 95 20.86 7.63 -32.66
N HIS A 96 20.63 6.92 -31.58
CA HIS A 96 20.21 7.52 -30.29
C HIS A 96 21.28 8.41 -29.68
N MET A 97 22.56 8.15 -29.97
CA MET A 97 23.64 9.02 -29.52
C MET A 97 23.86 10.25 -30.42
N GLY A 98 23.08 10.39 -31.48
CA GLY A 98 23.13 11.56 -32.36
C GLY A 98 24.26 11.49 -33.39
N VAL A 99 24.77 10.31 -33.67
CA VAL A 99 25.76 10.08 -34.71
C VAL A 99 25.21 9.28 -35.89
N GLU A 100 25.59 9.62 -37.09
CA GLU A 100 25.23 8.94 -38.32
C GLU A 100 26.28 7.91 -38.68
N VAL A 101 25.85 6.69 -38.96
CA VAL A 101 26.74 5.65 -39.48
C VAL A 101 26.87 5.82 -41.00
N VAL A 102 28.03 6.16 -41.49
CA VAL A 102 28.27 6.43 -42.91
C VAL A 102 28.77 5.20 -43.67
N ASP A 103 29.50 4.32 -43.02
CA ASP A 103 29.95 3.04 -43.52
C ASP A 103 30.25 2.06 -42.39
N GLU A 104 30.40 0.79 -42.74
CA GLU A 104 30.80 -0.28 -41.83
C GLU A 104 31.69 -1.26 -42.60
N GLN A 105 32.77 -1.69 -41.97
CA GLN A 105 33.71 -2.66 -42.51
C GLN A 105 33.87 -3.82 -41.51
N PRO A 106 33.36 -5.01 -41.85
CA PRO A 106 33.52 -6.19 -41.02
C PRO A 106 34.82 -6.94 -41.36
N PHE A 107 35.44 -7.47 -40.31
CA PHE A 107 36.63 -8.34 -40.45
C PHE A 107 36.52 -9.56 -39.53
N GLU A 108 36.84 -10.72 -40.07
CA GLU A 108 36.94 -11.95 -39.27
C GLU A 108 38.44 -12.29 -39.14
N ILE A 109 38.86 -12.44 -37.90
CA ILE A 109 40.26 -12.75 -37.60
C ILE A 109 40.29 -14.15 -36.96
N ALA A 110 41.04 -15.06 -37.56
CA ALA A 110 41.17 -16.42 -37.06
C ALA A 110 42.23 -16.48 -35.97
N ARG A 111 41.92 -17.07 -34.85
CA ARG A 111 42.90 -17.45 -33.83
C ARG A 111 43.63 -18.72 -34.23
N ALA A 112 44.81 -18.94 -33.66
CA ALA A 112 45.60 -20.17 -33.87
C ALA A 112 44.86 -21.46 -33.43
N ASP A 113 43.90 -21.34 -32.52
CA ASP A 113 43.04 -22.43 -32.09
C ASP A 113 41.86 -22.72 -33.02
N GLY A 114 41.71 -21.93 -34.06
CA GLY A 114 40.63 -22.06 -35.05
C GLY A 114 39.35 -21.31 -34.74
N GLU A 115 39.27 -20.63 -33.60
CA GLU A 115 38.15 -19.76 -33.28
C GLU A 115 38.24 -18.46 -34.11
N LEU A 116 37.06 -17.92 -34.46
CA LEU A 116 36.93 -16.64 -35.14
C LEU A 116 36.56 -15.56 -34.12
N VAL A 117 37.24 -14.43 -34.26
CA VAL A 117 36.87 -13.19 -33.57
C VAL A 117 36.54 -12.13 -34.63
N HIS A 118 35.67 -11.24 -34.31
CA HIS A 118 35.10 -10.28 -35.24
C HIS A 118 35.48 -8.84 -34.88
N VAL A 119 35.81 -8.06 -35.88
CA VAL A 119 36.08 -6.61 -35.79
C VAL A 119 35.11 -5.91 -36.72
N TYR A 120 34.32 -5.00 -36.20
CA TYR A 120 33.44 -4.15 -37.01
C TYR A 120 33.91 -2.71 -36.86
N ASP A 121 34.28 -2.07 -37.97
CA ASP A 121 34.79 -0.70 -38.00
C ASP A 121 33.79 0.22 -38.65
N PHE A 122 33.13 1.04 -37.80
CA PHE A 122 32.07 1.98 -38.20
C PHE A 122 32.62 3.38 -38.46
N GLY A 123 32.23 3.99 -39.56
CA GLY A 123 32.37 5.41 -39.76
C GLY A 123 31.25 6.18 -39.14
N LEU A 124 31.57 7.03 -38.19
CA LEU A 124 30.59 7.83 -37.43
C LEU A 124 30.73 9.30 -37.77
N ARG A 125 29.63 9.94 -38.18
CA ARG A 125 29.60 11.34 -38.57
C ARG A 125 28.67 12.12 -37.63
N VAL A 126 29.12 13.31 -37.21
CA VAL A 126 28.33 14.30 -36.50
C VAL A 126 28.03 15.51 -37.38
N THR A 127 26.99 16.27 -37.06
CA THR A 127 26.62 17.49 -37.77
C THR A 127 27.52 18.66 -37.48
N ASP A 128 28.10 18.74 -36.28
CA ASP A 128 29.01 19.80 -35.82
C ASP A 128 30.30 19.15 -35.29
N GLU A 129 31.46 19.46 -35.93
CA GLU A 129 32.76 18.95 -35.52
C GLU A 129 33.13 19.25 -34.05
N LYS A 130 32.56 20.30 -33.49
CA LYS A 130 32.74 20.64 -32.04
C LYS A 130 32.31 19.54 -31.12
N LEU A 131 31.37 18.70 -31.50
CA LEU A 131 30.94 17.55 -30.72
C LEU A 131 32.08 16.55 -30.45
N TRP A 132 33.04 16.44 -31.41
CA TRP A 132 34.23 15.61 -31.25
C TRP A 132 35.40 16.32 -30.55
N SER A 133 35.47 17.66 -30.58
CA SER A 133 36.63 18.44 -30.18
C SER A 133 36.54 19.25 -28.91
N GLY A 134 35.38 19.33 -28.30
CA GLY A 134 35.11 20.17 -27.10
C GLY A 134 35.75 19.69 -25.79
N VAL A 135 36.35 18.50 -25.77
CA VAL A 135 37.04 17.88 -24.64
C VAL A 135 38.32 17.15 -25.14
N SER A 136 39.20 16.73 -24.21
CA SER A 136 40.36 15.91 -24.56
C SER A 136 39.91 14.59 -25.21
N HIS A 137 40.74 14.05 -26.08
CA HIS A 137 40.44 12.79 -26.75
C HIS A 137 40.20 11.64 -25.77
N ASN A 138 40.96 11.56 -24.69
CA ASN A 138 40.75 10.53 -23.66
C ASN A 138 39.42 10.67 -22.97
N ARG A 139 39.00 11.89 -22.65
CA ARG A 139 37.68 12.15 -22.04
C ARG A 139 36.56 11.80 -23.00
N LEU A 140 36.69 12.14 -24.27
CA LEU A 140 35.72 11.77 -25.30
C LEU A 140 35.57 10.25 -25.42
N ARG A 141 36.70 9.53 -25.42
CA ARG A 141 36.72 8.05 -25.47
C ARG A 141 35.99 7.48 -24.26
N GLU A 142 36.32 7.91 -23.03
CA GLU A 142 35.65 7.46 -21.80
C GLU A 142 34.14 7.61 -21.89
N LEU A 143 33.68 8.78 -22.32
CA LEU A 143 32.24 9.07 -22.42
C LEU A 143 31.58 8.21 -23.50
N PHE A 144 32.14 8.19 -24.71
CA PHE A 144 31.53 7.53 -25.85
C PHE A 144 31.63 6.00 -25.79
N GLU A 145 32.82 5.49 -25.53
CA GLU A 145 33.07 4.04 -25.43
C GLU A 145 32.28 3.45 -24.25
N GLY A 146 32.31 4.12 -23.08
CA GLY A 146 31.57 3.70 -21.90
C GLY A 146 30.06 3.66 -22.12
N ALA A 147 29.54 4.63 -22.87
CA ALA A 147 28.13 4.70 -23.23
C ALA A 147 27.70 3.58 -24.17
N VAL A 148 28.45 3.38 -25.28
CA VAL A 148 28.12 2.31 -26.23
C VAL A 148 28.13 0.94 -25.56
N LEU A 149 29.14 0.66 -24.73
CA LEU A 149 29.19 -0.58 -23.95
C LEU A 149 28.01 -0.74 -23.01
N ALA A 150 27.66 0.31 -22.27
CA ALA A 150 26.55 0.26 -21.33
C ALA A 150 25.22 -0.04 -22.03
N PHE A 151 24.96 0.57 -23.18
CA PHE A 151 23.74 0.33 -23.96
C PHE A 151 23.75 -1.05 -24.62
N TRP A 152 24.89 -1.46 -25.15
CA TRP A 152 25.05 -2.76 -25.74
C TRP A 152 24.84 -3.91 -24.75
N GLU A 153 25.41 -3.79 -23.58
CA GLU A 153 25.31 -4.79 -22.51
C GLU A 153 23.97 -4.72 -21.76
N GLY A 154 23.09 -3.79 -22.12
CA GLY A 154 21.77 -3.63 -21.47
C GLY A 154 21.86 -3.08 -20.05
N ARG A 155 23.00 -2.48 -19.66
CA ARG A 155 23.15 -1.80 -18.36
C ARG A 155 22.38 -0.49 -18.28
N ALA A 156 22.03 0.10 -19.42
CA ALA A 156 21.20 1.27 -19.54
C ALA A 156 20.29 1.13 -20.76
N GLU A 157 19.13 1.79 -20.71
CA GLU A 157 18.23 1.89 -21.87
C GLU A 157 18.79 2.84 -22.91
N SER A 158 18.47 2.58 -24.20
CA SER A 158 18.90 3.39 -25.32
C SER A 158 17.72 4.16 -25.90
N ASP A 159 17.76 5.48 -25.82
CA ASP A 159 16.77 6.42 -26.35
C ASP A 159 17.40 7.76 -26.74
N GLY A 160 16.59 8.73 -27.14
CA GLY A 160 17.05 10.04 -27.61
C GLY A 160 17.83 10.87 -26.57
N LEU A 161 17.70 10.59 -25.27
CA LEU A 161 18.50 11.25 -24.23
C LEU A 161 20.00 10.95 -24.35
N ASN A 162 20.38 9.88 -25.02
CA ASN A 162 21.78 9.53 -25.25
C ASN A 162 22.54 10.56 -26.08
N LYS A 163 21.85 11.44 -26.80
CA LYS A 163 22.48 12.60 -27.50
C LYS A 163 23.21 13.53 -26.52
N LEU A 164 22.78 13.55 -25.25
CA LEU A 164 23.41 14.38 -24.22
C LEU A 164 24.83 13.94 -23.87
N ILE A 165 25.22 12.74 -24.21
CA ILE A 165 26.61 12.28 -24.05
C ILE A 165 27.58 13.17 -24.83
N LEU A 166 27.26 13.48 -26.07
CA LEU A 166 28.06 14.40 -26.89
C LEU A 166 27.66 15.88 -26.69
N LEU A 167 26.36 16.17 -26.64
CA LEU A 167 25.86 17.55 -26.54
C LEU A 167 26.18 18.22 -25.19
N ALA A 168 26.08 17.49 -24.08
CA ALA A 168 26.26 18.01 -22.73
C ALA A 168 27.47 17.41 -22.00
N ARG A 169 28.26 16.59 -22.67
CA ARG A 169 29.44 15.91 -22.08
C ARG A 169 29.11 15.08 -20.85
N MET A 170 27.97 14.43 -20.89
CA MET A 170 27.49 13.56 -19.80
C MET A 170 28.07 12.15 -19.95
N SER A 171 28.34 11.54 -18.81
CA SER A 171 28.50 10.07 -18.74
C SER A 171 27.14 9.39 -18.93
N TRP A 172 27.16 8.14 -19.37
CA TRP A 172 25.92 7.38 -19.50
C TRP A 172 25.16 7.24 -18.16
N ARG A 173 25.86 7.23 -17.01
CA ARG A 173 25.24 7.23 -15.68
C ARG A 173 24.50 8.53 -15.40
N GLN A 174 25.03 9.66 -15.79
CA GLN A 174 24.36 10.96 -15.66
C GLN A 174 23.10 11.00 -16.54
N VAL A 175 23.17 10.43 -17.74
CA VAL A 175 22.00 10.30 -18.61
C VAL A 175 20.92 9.40 -17.98
N VAL A 176 21.32 8.30 -17.33
CA VAL A 176 20.38 7.42 -16.58
C VAL A 176 19.64 8.19 -15.49
N MET A 177 20.31 9.09 -14.78
CA MET A 177 19.66 9.92 -13.74
C MET A 177 18.57 10.81 -14.33
N LEU A 178 18.84 11.48 -15.45
CA LEU A 178 17.81 12.29 -16.15
C LEU A 178 16.69 11.43 -16.71
N ARG A 179 17.03 10.28 -17.29
CA ARG A 179 16.04 9.33 -17.82
C ARG A 179 15.10 8.85 -16.72
N ALA A 180 15.62 8.53 -15.56
CA ALA A 180 14.81 8.12 -14.41
C ALA A 180 13.78 9.19 -14.03
N VAL A 181 14.17 10.46 -13.99
CA VAL A 181 13.27 11.58 -13.72
C VAL A 181 12.23 11.76 -14.84
N ALA A 182 12.67 11.67 -16.10
CA ALA A 182 11.77 11.76 -17.24
C ALA A 182 10.72 10.65 -17.24
N ARG A 183 11.13 9.43 -16.93
CA ARG A 183 10.20 8.28 -16.79
C ARG A 183 9.23 8.45 -15.63
N TYR A 184 9.68 9.03 -14.52
CA TYR A 184 8.78 9.37 -13.41
C TYR A 184 7.69 10.35 -13.84
N LEU A 185 8.05 11.42 -14.55
CA LEU A 185 7.08 12.40 -15.06
C LEU A 185 6.02 11.75 -15.95
N ARG A 186 6.37 10.77 -16.75
CA ARG A 186 5.41 10.01 -17.55
C ARG A 186 4.35 9.32 -16.70
N GLN A 187 4.74 8.81 -15.54
CA GLN A 187 3.82 8.16 -14.60
C GLN A 187 2.89 9.15 -13.87
N THR A 188 3.18 10.43 -13.90
CA THR A 188 2.41 11.47 -13.19
C THR A 188 1.29 12.11 -14.02
N ARG A 189 0.80 11.42 -15.06
CA ARG A 189 -0.21 11.92 -16.02
C ARG A 189 0.26 13.12 -16.84
N SER A 190 1.55 13.22 -17.13
CA SER A 190 2.06 14.21 -18.06
C SER A 190 1.35 14.11 -19.42
N THR A 191 0.96 15.23 -19.98
CA THR A 191 0.37 15.30 -21.31
C THR A 191 1.42 15.13 -22.41
N PHE A 192 2.70 15.25 -22.07
CA PHE A 192 3.81 15.13 -23.02
C PHE A 192 4.24 13.68 -23.21
N SER A 193 4.57 13.30 -24.43
CA SER A 193 5.15 11.98 -24.73
C SER A 193 6.57 11.88 -24.18
N GLN A 194 7.08 10.65 -24.00
CA GLN A 194 8.46 10.42 -23.58
C GLN A 194 9.45 11.10 -24.55
N GLU A 195 9.25 10.92 -25.86
CA GLU A 195 10.08 11.51 -26.90
C GLU A 195 10.09 13.05 -26.83
N TYR A 196 8.96 13.66 -26.51
CA TYR A 196 8.86 15.10 -26.39
C TYR A 196 9.60 15.64 -25.14
N ILE A 197 9.56 14.89 -24.03
CA ILE A 197 10.35 15.21 -22.83
C ILE A 197 11.85 15.09 -23.11
N GLU A 198 12.25 14.06 -23.85
CA GLU A 198 13.62 13.87 -24.30
C GLU A 198 14.09 15.04 -25.16
N ASP A 199 13.26 15.45 -26.13
CA ASP A 199 13.56 16.57 -27.03
C ASP A 199 13.76 17.87 -26.28
N ALA A 200 12.95 18.13 -25.25
CA ALA A 200 13.09 19.32 -24.41
C ALA A 200 14.50 19.41 -23.75
N LEU A 201 15.02 18.30 -23.26
CA LEU A 201 16.35 18.23 -22.66
C LEU A 201 17.46 18.29 -23.71
N VAL A 202 17.32 17.59 -24.80
CA VAL A 202 18.30 17.54 -25.90
C VAL A 202 18.43 18.89 -26.60
N SER A 203 17.32 19.63 -26.75
CA SER A 203 17.33 20.99 -27.31
C SER A 203 17.92 22.04 -26.37
N ASN A 204 18.09 21.72 -25.08
CA ASN A 204 18.65 22.61 -24.06
C ASN A 204 19.78 21.92 -23.28
N PRO A 205 20.88 21.52 -23.94
CA PRO A 205 21.90 20.65 -23.33
C PRO A 205 22.63 21.31 -22.16
N ALA A 206 22.82 22.64 -22.18
CA ALA A 206 23.43 23.37 -21.07
C ALA A 206 22.56 23.31 -19.81
N ILE A 207 21.25 23.43 -19.96
CA ILE A 207 20.30 23.30 -18.84
C ILE A 207 20.29 21.85 -18.34
N ALA A 208 20.31 20.88 -19.23
CA ALA A 208 20.39 19.47 -18.85
C ALA A 208 21.66 19.18 -18.03
N ALA A 209 22.80 19.75 -18.41
CA ALA A 209 24.05 19.67 -17.65
C ALA A 209 23.90 20.29 -16.24
N ASP A 210 23.23 21.42 -16.12
CA ASP A 210 22.97 22.07 -14.82
C ASP A 210 22.02 21.26 -13.95
N LEU A 211 21.02 20.63 -14.52
CA LEU A 211 20.12 19.73 -13.78
C LEU A 211 20.88 18.54 -13.17
N ILE A 212 21.81 17.95 -13.91
CA ILE A 212 22.68 16.90 -13.39
C ILE A 212 23.64 17.45 -12.34
N ALA A 213 24.22 18.62 -12.56
CA ALA A 213 25.07 19.26 -11.56
C ALA A 213 24.31 19.53 -10.25
N LEU A 214 23.04 19.91 -10.34
CA LEU A 214 22.17 20.06 -9.19
C LEU A 214 21.95 18.73 -8.46
N PHE A 215 21.60 17.69 -9.19
CA PHE A 215 21.41 16.35 -8.63
C PHE A 215 22.66 15.83 -7.91
N GLU A 216 23.82 15.97 -8.55
CA GLU A 216 25.10 15.58 -7.97
C GLU A 216 25.49 16.45 -6.77
N THR A 217 25.26 17.74 -6.81
CA THR A 217 25.52 18.65 -5.68
C THR A 217 24.64 18.28 -4.49
N ARG A 218 23.38 17.93 -4.76
CA ARG A 218 22.44 17.54 -3.72
C ARG A 218 22.78 16.22 -3.05
N PHE A 219 23.26 15.23 -3.81
CA PHE A 219 23.32 13.83 -3.34
C PHE A 219 24.71 13.20 -3.33
N ARG A 220 25.73 13.82 -3.92
CA ARG A 220 27.05 13.19 -3.94
C ARG A 220 27.66 13.19 -2.53
N PRO A 221 27.91 12.00 -1.94
CA PRO A 221 28.37 11.93 -0.55
C PRO A 221 29.82 12.39 -0.35
N ASP A 222 30.63 12.43 -1.41
CA ASP A 222 32.02 12.87 -1.35
C ASP A 222 32.19 14.41 -1.31
N ARG A 223 31.06 15.13 -1.32
CA ARG A 223 31.00 16.59 -1.23
C ARG A 223 30.34 17.02 0.08
N PHE A 224 30.73 18.18 0.60
CA PHE A 224 30.08 18.82 1.75
C PHE A 224 29.96 17.91 2.99
N GLY A 225 30.94 17.08 3.27
CA GLY A 225 30.97 16.20 4.44
C GLY A 225 30.03 14.97 4.38
N GLY A 226 29.40 14.71 3.22
CA GLY A 226 28.54 13.55 3.03
C GLY A 226 27.14 13.66 3.66
N VAL A 227 26.77 14.85 4.13
CA VAL A 227 25.47 15.13 4.79
C VAL A 227 24.78 16.33 4.18
N ALA A 228 23.48 16.46 4.44
CA ALA A 228 22.73 17.68 4.16
C ALA A 228 23.15 18.75 5.16
N ASN A 229 23.50 19.94 4.66
CA ASN A 229 23.93 21.09 5.47
C ASN A 229 23.81 22.40 4.69
N ASP A 230 23.96 23.53 5.37
CA ASP A 230 23.82 24.87 4.81
C ASP A 230 24.80 25.15 3.64
N GLU A 231 26.00 24.57 3.68
CA GLU A 231 27.00 24.74 2.61
C GLU A 231 26.54 24.05 1.32
N ARG A 232 25.97 22.88 1.43
CA ARG A 232 25.35 22.14 0.32
C ARG A 232 24.15 22.91 -0.23
N ASP A 233 23.28 23.39 0.64
CA ASP A 233 22.08 24.15 0.27
C ASP A 233 22.45 25.45 -0.48
N ALA A 234 23.50 26.14 -0.03
CA ALA A 234 24.01 27.33 -0.73
C ALA A 234 24.53 27.00 -2.14
N ALA A 235 25.24 25.88 -2.28
CA ALA A 235 25.73 25.42 -3.58
C ALA A 235 24.58 25.02 -4.52
N GLU A 236 23.55 24.35 -4.00
CA GLU A 236 22.33 24.05 -4.76
C GLU A 236 21.62 25.33 -5.24
N ALA A 237 21.45 26.31 -4.36
CA ALA A 237 20.78 27.56 -4.68
C ALA A 237 21.43 28.31 -5.86
N VAL A 238 22.74 28.26 -5.98
CA VAL A 238 23.48 28.87 -7.11
C VAL A 238 23.10 28.20 -8.43
N ILE A 239 23.02 26.87 -8.42
CA ILE A 239 22.68 26.10 -9.63
C ILE A 239 21.20 26.30 -9.99
N VAL A 240 20.30 26.29 -9.00
CA VAL A 240 18.88 26.57 -9.22
C VAL A 240 18.64 27.92 -9.84
N ALA A 241 19.34 28.97 -9.35
CA ALA A 241 19.27 30.31 -9.93
C ALA A 241 19.73 30.30 -11.40
N ARG A 242 20.84 29.63 -11.70
CA ARG A 242 21.36 29.52 -13.07
C ARG A 242 20.39 28.81 -14.01
N VAL A 243 19.77 27.71 -13.57
CA VAL A 243 18.73 27.01 -14.33
C VAL A 243 17.51 27.90 -14.55
N THR A 244 17.06 28.59 -13.54
CA THR A 244 15.90 29.49 -13.62
C THR A 244 16.15 30.64 -14.59
N ASP A 245 17.33 31.26 -14.54
CA ASP A 245 17.71 32.33 -15.47
C ASP A 245 17.82 31.82 -16.91
N ALA A 246 18.37 30.62 -17.10
CA ALA A 246 18.47 29.99 -18.42
C ALA A 246 17.08 29.62 -18.99
N LEU A 247 16.11 29.28 -18.17
CA LEU A 247 14.73 28.98 -18.58
C LEU A 247 14.03 30.22 -19.15
N ASP A 248 14.37 31.41 -18.72
CA ASP A 248 13.80 32.66 -19.26
C ASP A 248 14.17 32.88 -20.74
N GLU A 249 15.25 32.29 -21.21
CA GLU A 249 15.69 32.32 -22.61
C GLU A 249 15.09 31.17 -23.46
N VAL A 250 14.39 30.20 -22.87
CA VAL A 250 13.75 29.12 -23.59
C VAL A 250 12.48 29.62 -24.28
N THR A 251 12.43 29.52 -25.60
CA THR A 251 11.33 30.09 -26.40
C THR A 251 10.10 29.16 -26.46
N SER A 252 10.28 27.86 -26.31
CA SER A 252 9.18 26.89 -26.27
C SER A 252 8.56 26.82 -24.88
N LEU A 253 7.28 27.17 -24.75
CA LEU A 253 6.52 27.06 -23.49
C LEU A 253 6.46 25.61 -22.98
N ASP A 254 6.35 24.66 -23.88
CA ASP A 254 6.30 23.26 -23.51
C ASP A 254 7.65 22.77 -22.98
N HIS A 255 8.75 23.14 -23.62
CA HIS A 255 10.10 22.86 -23.11
C HIS A 255 10.34 23.50 -21.74
N ASP A 256 9.92 24.75 -21.57
CA ASP A 256 9.99 25.44 -20.27
C ASP A 256 9.23 24.67 -19.18
N ARG A 257 8.00 24.27 -19.47
CA ARG A 257 7.16 23.49 -18.53
C ARG A 257 7.78 22.15 -18.17
N ILE A 258 8.27 21.41 -19.17
CA ILE A 258 8.91 20.10 -18.97
C ILE A 258 10.15 20.24 -18.08
N ILE A 259 11.03 21.21 -18.40
CA ILE A 259 12.26 21.41 -17.64
C ILE A 259 11.98 21.88 -16.21
N ARG A 260 10.99 22.77 -16.01
CA ARG A 260 10.55 23.17 -14.66
C ARG A 260 10.01 21.99 -13.87
N SER A 261 9.30 21.07 -14.52
CA SER A 261 8.81 19.85 -13.88
C SER A 261 9.95 18.93 -13.46
N ILE A 262 10.97 18.77 -14.31
CA ILE A 262 12.19 18.01 -13.98
C ILE A 262 12.94 18.66 -12.79
N LEU A 263 13.11 19.97 -12.83
CA LEU A 263 13.72 20.73 -11.73
C LEU A 263 12.96 20.54 -10.42
N ALA A 264 11.63 20.60 -10.48
CA ALA A 264 10.78 20.37 -9.30
C ALA A 264 10.96 18.97 -8.70
N VAL A 265 11.03 17.93 -9.53
CA VAL A 265 11.29 16.56 -9.07
C VAL A 265 12.66 16.43 -8.41
N ILE A 266 13.71 16.99 -9.01
CA ILE A 266 15.07 16.97 -8.43
C ILE A 266 15.10 17.67 -7.08
N ARG A 267 14.44 18.83 -6.97
CA ARG A 267 14.35 19.58 -5.71
C ARG A 267 13.49 18.90 -4.65
N ALA A 268 12.50 18.13 -5.06
CA ALA A 268 11.66 17.34 -4.17
C ALA A 268 12.32 16.02 -3.72
N ALA A 269 13.44 15.65 -4.33
CA ALA A 269 14.15 14.43 -3.99
C ALA A 269 14.85 14.58 -2.62
N LEU A 270 14.68 13.57 -1.77
CA LEU A 270 15.19 13.54 -0.40
C LEU A 270 16.37 12.60 -0.23
N ARG A 271 16.39 11.49 -0.96
CA ARG A 271 17.44 10.45 -0.90
C ARG A 271 17.59 9.78 -2.27
N THR A 272 18.79 9.27 -2.55
CA THR A 272 19.04 8.40 -3.72
C THR A 272 20.12 7.39 -3.44
N ASN A 273 20.06 6.24 -4.10
CA ASN A 273 21.11 5.22 -4.10
C ASN A 273 22.14 5.39 -5.22
N ALA A 274 22.08 6.48 -5.98
CA ALA A 274 22.88 6.72 -7.18
C ALA A 274 24.40 6.58 -6.96
N PHE A 275 24.86 6.82 -5.74
CA PHE A 275 26.26 6.83 -5.35
C PHE A 275 26.67 5.66 -4.44
N GLN A 276 25.79 4.69 -4.28
CA GLN A 276 26.10 3.45 -3.57
C GLN A 276 26.87 2.48 -4.49
N PRO A 277 27.82 1.72 -3.93
CA PRO A 277 28.50 0.68 -4.69
C PRO A 277 27.53 -0.45 -5.04
N GLY A 278 27.73 -1.03 -6.20
CA GLY A 278 27.00 -2.20 -6.67
C GLY A 278 27.56 -3.51 -6.09
N PRO A 279 26.94 -4.63 -6.45
CA PRO A 279 27.46 -5.96 -6.10
C PRO A 279 28.79 -6.24 -6.78
N ASP A 280 29.55 -7.17 -6.21
CA ASP A 280 30.79 -7.69 -6.79
C ASP A 280 31.85 -6.63 -7.14
N GLY A 281 31.87 -5.53 -6.37
CA GLY A 281 32.83 -4.44 -6.56
C GLY A 281 32.49 -3.48 -7.71
N ALA A 282 31.27 -3.54 -8.24
CA ALA A 282 30.80 -2.55 -9.21
C ALA A 282 30.68 -1.15 -8.55
N ASP A 283 30.98 -0.10 -9.30
CA ASP A 283 30.98 1.27 -8.83
C ASP A 283 29.58 1.79 -8.49
N TYR A 284 28.54 1.13 -8.95
CA TYR A 284 27.13 1.54 -8.80
C TYR A 284 26.20 0.33 -8.86
N LYS A 285 24.97 0.52 -8.35
CA LYS A 285 23.89 -0.47 -8.42
C LYS A 285 23.23 -0.46 -9.80
N HIS A 286 22.65 -1.60 -10.20
CA HIS A 286 21.97 -1.75 -11.49
C HIS A 286 20.59 -1.08 -11.54
N HIS A 287 20.07 -0.62 -10.42
CA HIS A 287 18.83 0.13 -10.30
C HIS A 287 19.08 1.46 -9.60
N LEU A 288 18.29 2.45 -9.97
CA LEU A 288 18.31 3.77 -9.36
C LEU A 288 17.03 3.96 -8.57
N SER A 289 17.14 4.33 -7.32
CA SER A 289 16.00 4.72 -6.49
C SER A 289 16.13 6.16 -6.01
N ILE A 290 14.99 6.84 -5.94
CA ILE A 290 14.88 8.24 -5.51
C ILE A 290 13.68 8.33 -4.57
N LYS A 291 13.92 8.82 -3.35
CA LYS A 291 12.84 9.16 -2.41
C LYS A 291 12.43 10.61 -2.64
N LEU A 292 11.13 10.82 -2.77
CA LEU A 292 10.52 12.11 -3.12
C LEU A 292 9.60 12.58 -2.01
N GLU A 293 9.46 13.90 -1.89
CA GLU A 293 8.41 14.56 -1.14
C GLU A 293 7.35 15.12 -2.11
N PRO A 294 6.25 14.41 -2.33
CA PRO A 294 5.26 14.76 -3.36
C PRO A 294 4.61 16.13 -3.20
N LYS A 295 4.55 16.66 -1.98
CA LYS A 295 4.02 18.01 -1.72
C LYS A 295 4.77 19.11 -2.45
N LEU A 296 6.05 18.87 -2.73
CA LEU A 296 6.93 19.84 -3.42
C LEU A 296 6.87 19.72 -4.94
N ILE A 297 6.17 18.73 -5.47
CA ILE A 297 6.02 18.52 -6.91
C ILE A 297 4.66 19.10 -7.35
N PRO A 298 4.64 20.16 -8.17
CA PRO A 298 3.40 20.72 -8.70
C PRO A 298 2.61 19.72 -9.53
N ASP A 299 1.29 19.88 -9.55
CA ASP A 299 0.36 19.18 -10.45
C ASP A 299 0.28 17.66 -10.30
N LEU A 300 0.79 17.11 -9.20
CA LEU A 300 0.56 15.68 -8.91
C LEU A 300 -0.92 15.41 -8.59
N PRO A 301 -1.49 14.32 -9.13
CA PRO A 301 -2.84 13.92 -8.78
C PRO A 301 -3.00 13.65 -7.27
N ALA A 302 -4.16 14.03 -6.73
CA ALA A 302 -4.52 13.67 -5.36
C ALA A 302 -4.95 12.18 -5.27
N PRO A 303 -4.78 11.53 -4.11
CA PRO A 303 -4.17 12.03 -2.88
C PRO A 303 -2.64 12.13 -3.00
N ARG A 304 -2.04 13.16 -2.37
CA ARG A 304 -0.59 13.31 -2.36
C ARG A 304 0.01 12.56 -1.16
N PRO A 305 0.86 11.55 -1.39
CA PRO A 305 1.51 10.86 -0.29
C PRO A 305 2.49 11.76 0.46
N MET A 306 2.82 11.36 1.69
CA MET A 306 3.88 12.03 2.46
C MET A 306 5.25 11.79 1.84
N PHE A 307 5.53 10.53 1.48
CA PHE A 307 6.75 10.11 0.80
C PHE A 307 6.43 9.18 -0.36
N GLU A 308 7.30 9.23 -1.36
CA GLU A 308 7.25 8.35 -2.52
C GLU A 308 8.66 7.89 -2.86
N ILE A 309 8.84 6.60 -3.11
CA ILE A 309 10.10 6.08 -3.65
C ILE A 309 9.84 5.65 -5.09
N TRP A 310 10.62 6.21 -6.00
CA TRP A 310 10.66 5.84 -7.40
C TRP A 310 11.86 4.93 -7.64
N VAL A 311 11.64 3.76 -8.22
CA VAL A 311 12.71 2.81 -8.61
C VAL A 311 12.71 2.69 -10.11
N TYR A 312 13.88 2.87 -10.70
CA TYR A 312 14.10 2.82 -12.15
C TYR A 312 15.28 1.91 -12.51
N SER A 313 15.08 1.06 -13.49
CA SER A 313 16.12 0.28 -14.14
C SER A 313 15.67 -0.15 -15.54
N PRO A 314 16.58 -0.69 -16.38
CA PRO A 314 16.15 -1.34 -17.61
C PRO A 314 15.23 -2.55 -17.40
N ARG A 315 15.25 -3.16 -16.23
CA ARG A 315 14.55 -4.40 -15.89
C ARG A 315 13.21 -4.18 -15.19
N VAL A 316 13.14 -3.15 -14.35
CA VAL A 316 11.96 -2.87 -13.53
C VAL A 316 11.79 -1.37 -13.32
N GLU A 317 10.55 -0.92 -13.32
CA GLU A 317 10.14 0.39 -12.82
C GLU A 317 9.09 0.19 -11.74
N GLY A 318 9.14 0.98 -10.67
CA GLY A 318 8.18 0.86 -9.59
C GLY A 318 8.06 2.11 -8.73
N VAL A 319 6.94 2.18 -8.00
CA VAL A 319 6.68 3.23 -7.02
C VAL A 319 6.26 2.63 -5.69
N HIS A 320 6.59 3.31 -4.61
CA HIS A 320 6.07 3.02 -3.28
C HIS A 320 5.57 4.32 -2.65
N LEU A 321 4.28 4.39 -2.34
CA LEU A 321 3.60 5.56 -1.82
C LEU A 321 3.27 5.36 -0.34
N ARG A 322 3.62 6.33 0.53
CA ARG A 322 3.35 6.27 1.98
C ARG A 322 2.71 7.55 2.48
N PHE A 323 1.77 7.41 3.41
CA PHE A 323 1.05 8.54 4.01
C PHE A 323 1.51 8.89 5.43
N GLY A 324 2.55 8.25 5.93
CA GLY A 324 3.19 8.54 7.20
C GLY A 324 4.52 7.81 7.36
N PRO A 325 5.29 8.11 8.41
CA PRO A 325 6.57 7.44 8.65
C PRO A 325 6.39 5.97 9.03
N VAL A 326 5.33 5.63 9.75
CA VAL A 326 4.94 4.24 10.05
C VAL A 326 3.73 3.91 9.18
N ALA A 327 3.98 3.23 8.07
CA ALA A 327 2.98 2.92 7.07
C ALA A 327 3.16 1.50 6.52
N ARG A 328 2.06 0.85 6.16
CA ARG A 328 2.09 -0.47 5.54
C ARG A 328 1.03 -0.63 4.47
N GLY A 329 1.30 -1.51 3.53
CA GLY A 329 0.40 -1.90 2.46
C GLY A 329 1.06 -2.91 1.52
N GLY A 330 0.26 -3.48 0.63
CA GLY A 330 0.73 -4.48 -0.33
C GLY A 330 1.56 -3.92 -1.47
N LEU A 331 2.19 -4.82 -2.20
CA LEU A 331 2.90 -4.54 -3.44
C LEU A 331 2.19 -5.20 -4.61
N ARG A 332 1.91 -4.41 -5.63
CA ARG A 332 1.24 -4.87 -6.85
C ARG A 332 2.23 -5.16 -7.96
N TRP A 333 2.19 -6.36 -8.54
CA TRP A 333 2.82 -6.63 -9.83
C TRP A 333 1.86 -6.17 -10.92
N SER A 334 2.14 -5.01 -11.52
CA SER A 334 1.27 -4.37 -12.52
C SER A 334 1.59 -4.85 -13.93
N ASP A 335 0.58 -4.90 -14.77
CA ASP A 335 0.68 -5.08 -16.22
C ASP A 335 0.53 -3.76 -17.00
N ARG A 336 0.41 -2.63 -16.29
CA ARG A 336 0.18 -1.29 -16.84
C ARG A 336 1.50 -0.51 -16.94
N ARG A 337 2.19 -0.63 -18.07
CA ARG A 337 3.50 -0.02 -18.27
C ARG A 337 3.49 1.50 -18.15
N GLU A 338 2.50 2.15 -18.76
CA GLU A 338 2.52 3.61 -18.94
C GLU A 338 1.88 4.38 -17.78
N ASP A 339 1.10 3.70 -16.94
CA ASP A 339 0.32 4.35 -15.89
C ASP A 339 0.14 3.51 -14.61
N PHE A 340 1.12 2.66 -14.27
CA PHE A 340 1.04 1.85 -13.06
C PHE A 340 1.00 2.73 -11.79
N ARG A 341 1.64 3.90 -11.80
CA ARG A 341 1.54 4.84 -10.67
C ARG A 341 0.11 5.29 -10.43
N THR A 342 -0.65 5.55 -11.48
CA THR A 342 -2.08 5.89 -11.37
C THR A 342 -2.88 4.74 -10.76
N GLU A 343 -2.59 3.50 -11.16
CA GLU A 343 -3.20 2.31 -10.54
C GLU A 343 -2.88 2.23 -9.05
N ILE A 344 -1.61 2.37 -8.68
CA ILE A 344 -1.17 2.30 -7.28
C ILE A 344 -1.76 3.44 -6.44
N LEU A 345 -1.87 4.64 -6.99
CA LEU A 345 -2.49 5.79 -6.33
C LEU A 345 -3.97 5.53 -6.02
N GLY A 346 -4.69 4.89 -6.94
CA GLY A 346 -6.07 4.47 -6.70
C GLY A 346 -6.19 3.44 -5.58
N LEU A 347 -5.27 2.50 -5.52
CA LEU A 347 -5.26 1.44 -4.49
C LEU A 347 -4.86 1.96 -3.11
N VAL A 348 -3.93 2.90 -3.03
CA VAL A 348 -3.49 3.45 -1.73
C VAL A 348 -4.57 4.26 -1.05
N LYS A 349 -5.44 4.91 -1.79
CA LYS A 349 -6.59 5.62 -1.25
C LYS A 349 -7.47 4.70 -0.40
N ALA A 350 -7.81 3.52 -0.92
CA ALA A 350 -8.55 2.51 -0.18
C ALA A 350 -7.77 1.99 1.05
N GLN A 351 -6.46 1.84 0.92
CA GLN A 351 -5.60 1.37 2.01
C GLN A 351 -5.54 2.36 3.18
N MET A 352 -5.57 3.66 2.93
CA MET A 352 -5.59 4.68 3.98
C MET A 352 -6.80 4.51 4.90
N VAL A 353 -7.98 4.36 4.33
CA VAL A 353 -9.25 4.18 5.08
C VAL A 353 -9.21 2.86 5.85
N LYS A 354 -8.72 1.80 5.23
CA LYS A 354 -8.61 0.47 5.85
C LYS A 354 -7.66 0.46 7.05
N ASN A 355 -6.56 1.19 6.97
CA ASN A 355 -5.54 1.24 8.02
C ASN A 355 -5.94 2.15 9.21
N ALA A 356 -7.08 2.80 9.19
CA ALA A 356 -7.51 3.67 10.29
C ALA A 356 -7.66 2.94 11.63
N VAL A 357 -7.90 1.63 11.61
CA VAL A 357 -8.08 0.78 12.81
C VAL A 357 -6.78 0.19 13.34
N ILE A 358 -5.74 0.15 12.53
CA ILE A 358 -4.45 -0.46 12.87
C ILE A 358 -3.35 0.57 13.15
N VAL A 359 -2.19 0.09 13.60
CA VAL A 359 -1.07 0.93 14.04
C VAL A 359 -0.49 1.78 12.91
N PRO A 360 -0.09 1.21 11.73
CA PRO A 360 0.49 2.01 10.66
C PRO A 360 -0.58 2.69 9.80
N THR A 361 -0.21 3.80 9.20
CA THR A 361 -1.01 4.42 8.14
C THR A 361 -0.95 3.62 6.84
N GLY A 362 -1.69 4.06 5.81
CA GLY A 362 -1.71 3.38 4.52
C GLY A 362 -0.44 3.60 3.69
N SER A 363 0.00 2.55 3.03
CA SER A 363 0.96 2.59 1.94
C SER A 363 0.53 1.65 0.82
N LYS A 364 1.07 1.87 -0.37
CA LYS A 364 0.91 0.97 -1.50
C LYS A 364 2.11 1.10 -2.41
N GLY A 365 2.63 0.00 -2.84
CA GLY A 365 3.68 -0.05 -3.85
C GLY A 365 3.25 -0.88 -5.04
N GLY A 366 3.95 -0.72 -6.13
CA GLY A 366 3.78 -1.54 -7.31
C GLY A 366 4.91 -1.37 -8.28
N PHE A 367 5.08 -2.37 -9.12
CA PHE A 367 6.15 -2.40 -10.10
C PHE A 367 5.67 -3.00 -11.42
N PHE A 368 6.37 -2.64 -12.47
CA PHE A 368 6.22 -3.19 -13.80
C PHE A 368 7.53 -3.87 -14.22
N ALA A 369 7.48 -5.17 -14.53
CA ALA A 369 8.63 -5.92 -15.03
C ALA A 369 8.76 -5.69 -16.54
N LYS A 370 9.90 -5.14 -16.98
CA LYS A 370 10.07 -4.61 -18.35
C LYS A 370 10.59 -5.64 -19.36
N GLN A 371 11.12 -6.75 -18.89
CA GLN A 371 11.81 -7.76 -19.71
C GLN A 371 11.22 -9.16 -19.57
N LEU A 372 9.90 -9.23 -19.31
CA LEU A 372 9.22 -10.52 -19.18
C LEU A 372 9.25 -11.29 -20.50
N PRO A 373 9.68 -12.57 -20.50
CA PRO A 373 9.47 -13.45 -21.64
C PRO A 373 7.97 -13.79 -21.81
N ASP A 374 7.62 -14.33 -22.97
CA ASP A 374 6.24 -14.75 -23.25
C ASP A 374 5.85 -15.92 -22.34
N PRO A 375 4.84 -15.79 -21.48
CA PRO A 375 4.40 -16.84 -20.56
C PRO A 375 3.77 -18.03 -21.28
N THR A 376 3.32 -17.86 -22.53
CA THR A 376 2.78 -18.96 -23.36
C THR A 376 3.87 -19.86 -23.91
N VAL A 377 5.11 -19.36 -24.05
CA VAL A 377 6.28 -20.09 -24.50
C VAL A 377 7.01 -20.73 -23.33
N ASP A 378 7.30 -19.97 -22.28
CA ASP A 378 7.98 -20.46 -21.07
C ASP A 378 7.46 -19.71 -19.84
N ARG A 379 6.50 -20.34 -19.16
CA ARG A 379 5.92 -19.78 -17.93
C ARG A 379 6.92 -19.77 -16.76
N GLY A 380 7.84 -20.73 -16.72
CA GLY A 380 8.90 -20.77 -15.69
C GLY A 380 9.83 -19.59 -15.79
N ALA A 381 10.32 -19.31 -16.98
CA ALA A 381 11.18 -18.14 -17.25
C ALA A 381 10.45 -16.80 -17.00
N TRP A 382 9.17 -16.74 -17.35
CA TRP A 382 8.32 -15.57 -17.06
C TRP A 382 8.22 -15.30 -15.56
N LEU A 383 7.96 -16.34 -14.76
CA LEU A 383 7.86 -16.21 -13.30
C LEU A 383 9.20 -15.85 -12.67
N GLU A 384 10.29 -16.46 -13.13
CA GLU A 384 11.64 -16.19 -12.64
C GLU A 384 12.05 -14.73 -12.89
N GLU A 385 11.76 -14.21 -14.07
CA GLU A 385 12.01 -12.79 -14.39
C GLU A 385 11.14 -11.84 -13.54
N GLY A 386 9.86 -12.17 -13.34
CA GLY A 386 8.98 -11.43 -12.46
C GLY A 386 9.49 -11.38 -11.02
N GLN A 387 9.98 -12.49 -10.49
CA GLN A 387 10.59 -12.56 -9.17
C GLN A 387 11.91 -11.77 -9.09
N ALA A 388 12.72 -11.79 -10.13
CA ALA A 388 13.94 -11.00 -10.18
C ALA A 388 13.67 -9.50 -10.22
N ALA A 389 12.67 -9.07 -10.99
CA ALA A 389 12.19 -7.68 -10.99
C ALA A 389 11.65 -7.27 -9.61
N TYR A 390 10.89 -8.15 -8.96
CA TYR A 390 10.39 -7.94 -7.60
C TYR A 390 11.52 -7.75 -6.59
N ARG A 391 12.53 -8.61 -6.60
CA ARG A 391 13.71 -8.47 -5.70
C ARG A 391 14.45 -7.16 -5.94
N MET A 392 14.62 -6.76 -7.19
CA MET A 392 15.29 -5.50 -7.53
C MET A 392 14.49 -4.29 -7.03
N PHE A 393 13.17 -4.32 -7.19
CA PHE A 393 12.30 -3.28 -6.67
C PHE A 393 12.39 -3.16 -5.14
N ILE A 394 12.30 -4.27 -4.43
CA ILE A 394 12.46 -4.32 -2.96
C ILE A 394 13.83 -3.78 -2.54
N SER A 395 14.88 -4.17 -3.23
CA SER A 395 16.24 -3.68 -2.96
C SER A 395 16.33 -2.16 -3.12
N GLY A 396 15.68 -1.61 -4.14
CA GLY A 396 15.62 -0.16 -4.34
C GLY A 396 14.93 0.58 -3.18
N LEU A 397 13.91 -0.01 -2.58
CA LEU A 397 13.26 0.55 -1.40
C LEU A 397 14.17 0.50 -0.17
N LEU A 398 14.81 -0.63 0.06
CA LEU A 398 15.69 -0.84 1.22
C LEU A 398 16.99 -0.03 1.14
N ASP A 399 17.50 0.25 -0.05
CA ASP A 399 18.66 1.10 -0.25
C ASP A 399 18.53 2.48 0.38
N LEU A 400 17.28 2.98 0.48
CA LEU A 400 16.98 4.32 0.99
C LEU A 400 16.40 4.34 2.39
N THR A 401 16.17 3.17 2.99
CA THR A 401 15.54 3.04 4.30
C THR A 401 16.61 2.93 5.38
N ASP A 402 16.46 3.71 6.46
CA ASP A 402 17.35 3.61 7.62
C ASP A 402 17.15 2.26 8.30
N ASN A 403 18.24 1.72 8.83
CA ASN A 403 18.19 0.52 9.66
C ASN A 403 18.12 0.87 11.14
N ARG A 404 17.86 -0.11 11.97
CA ARG A 404 17.85 0.03 13.42
C ARG A 404 18.75 -1.06 14.04
N VAL A 405 19.64 -0.65 14.93
CA VAL A 405 20.50 -1.54 15.71
C VAL A 405 20.34 -1.18 17.18
N GLY A 406 19.65 -2.02 17.94
CA GLY A 406 19.23 -1.67 19.29
C GLY A 406 18.28 -0.47 19.29
N THR A 407 18.69 0.62 19.94
CA THR A 407 17.95 1.89 19.95
C THR A 407 18.44 2.89 18.90
N ASP A 408 19.56 2.59 18.24
CA ASP A 408 20.19 3.51 17.29
C ASP A 408 19.65 3.35 15.87
N ILE A 409 19.43 4.47 15.21
CA ILE A 409 19.08 4.52 13.80
C ILE A 409 20.36 4.62 12.98
N VAL A 410 20.52 3.71 12.03
CA VAL A 410 21.70 3.63 11.16
C VAL A 410 21.29 4.00 9.73
N ALA A 411 21.82 5.11 9.26
CA ALA A 411 21.58 5.59 7.90
C ALA A 411 22.16 4.63 6.84
N PRO A 412 21.56 4.53 5.67
CA PRO A 412 22.13 3.80 4.54
C PRO A 412 23.50 4.37 4.16
N GLN A 413 24.42 3.50 3.79
CA GLN A 413 25.76 3.94 3.37
C GLN A 413 25.70 4.80 2.11
N ARG A 414 26.50 5.87 2.08
CA ARG A 414 26.66 6.78 0.94
C ARG A 414 25.34 7.38 0.42
N VAL A 415 24.40 7.59 1.32
CA VAL A 415 23.14 8.29 1.06
C VAL A 415 23.11 9.59 1.83
N VAL A 416 23.02 10.72 1.13
CA VAL A 416 22.77 12.03 1.73
C VAL A 416 21.28 12.14 2.01
N ARG A 417 20.92 12.33 3.28
CA ARG A 417 19.52 12.43 3.71
C ARG A 417 19.11 13.91 3.85
N HIS A 418 18.09 14.31 3.11
CA HIS A 418 17.44 15.64 3.23
C HIS A 418 16.15 15.58 4.06
N ASP A 419 15.90 14.49 4.72
CA ASP A 419 14.78 14.23 5.62
C ASP A 419 15.29 13.66 6.96
N GLY A 420 14.35 13.44 7.89
CA GLY A 420 14.64 12.81 9.18
C GLY A 420 14.82 11.30 9.09
N ASP A 421 14.91 10.66 10.26
CA ASP A 421 14.99 9.21 10.37
C ASP A 421 13.74 8.54 9.77
N ASP A 422 13.98 7.48 9.02
CA ASP A 422 12.96 6.71 8.32
C ASP A 422 13.33 5.23 8.27
N SER A 423 13.00 4.51 9.34
CA SER A 423 13.41 3.12 9.55
C SER A 423 12.28 2.11 9.39
N TYR A 424 11.03 2.55 9.20
CA TYR A 424 9.91 1.62 9.09
C TYR A 424 9.49 1.45 7.63
N LEU A 425 9.62 0.22 7.16
CA LEU A 425 9.15 -0.18 5.83
C LEU A 425 8.58 -1.60 5.94
N VAL A 426 7.28 -1.72 5.76
CA VAL A 426 6.55 -3.00 5.78
C VAL A 426 5.76 -3.15 4.51
N VAL A 427 5.93 -4.29 3.86
CA VAL A 427 5.27 -4.65 2.60
C VAL A 427 4.51 -5.97 2.75
N ALA A 428 3.67 -6.28 1.80
CA ALA A 428 3.00 -7.59 1.70
C ALA A 428 2.75 -7.90 0.22
N ALA A 429 2.63 -9.16 -0.13
CA ALA A 429 2.19 -9.52 -1.47
C ALA A 429 0.69 -9.24 -1.62
N ASP A 430 0.27 -8.67 -2.74
CA ASP A 430 -1.13 -8.30 -2.99
C ASP A 430 -2.08 -9.50 -3.05
N LYS A 431 -1.58 -10.63 -3.50
CA LYS A 431 -2.30 -11.89 -3.55
C LYS A 431 -1.45 -12.94 -2.85
N GLY A 432 -1.73 -13.08 -1.58
CA GLY A 432 -1.20 -14.00 -0.60
C GLY A 432 -0.56 -15.30 -1.06
N THR A 433 0.50 -15.22 -1.86
CA THR A 433 1.40 -16.35 -1.98
C THR A 433 2.53 -16.13 -0.98
N ALA A 434 2.63 -17.02 -0.01
CA ALA A 434 3.73 -17.05 0.95
C ALA A 434 5.11 -16.90 0.25
N THR A 435 5.23 -17.38 -0.97
CA THR A 435 6.44 -17.29 -1.79
C THR A 435 6.93 -15.85 -1.99
N PHE A 436 6.06 -14.91 -2.37
CA PHE A 436 6.47 -13.52 -2.58
C PHE A 436 6.83 -12.81 -1.27
N SER A 437 6.11 -13.10 -0.20
CA SER A 437 6.47 -12.58 1.13
C SER A 437 7.81 -13.15 1.60
N ASP A 438 8.07 -14.42 1.41
CA ASP A 438 9.35 -15.05 1.75
C ASP A 438 10.50 -14.48 0.91
N LEU A 439 10.27 -14.18 -0.37
CA LEU A 439 11.26 -13.49 -1.22
C LEU A 439 11.60 -12.10 -0.68
N ALA A 440 10.58 -11.31 -0.33
CA ALA A 440 10.78 -9.98 0.24
C ALA A 440 11.53 -10.05 1.57
N ASN A 441 11.17 -10.98 2.46
CA ASN A 441 11.87 -11.20 3.71
C ASN A 441 13.32 -11.64 3.49
N GLY A 442 13.58 -12.48 2.50
CA GLY A 442 14.93 -12.87 2.10
C GLY A 442 15.79 -11.68 1.67
N VAL A 443 15.23 -10.74 0.91
CA VAL A 443 15.92 -9.49 0.56
C VAL A 443 16.18 -8.65 1.80
N ALA A 444 15.20 -8.44 2.67
CA ALA A 444 15.38 -7.70 3.91
C ALA A 444 16.48 -8.31 4.80
N GLN A 445 16.53 -9.62 4.91
CA GLN A 445 17.55 -10.35 5.65
C GLN A 445 18.95 -10.16 5.03
N SER A 446 19.06 -10.13 3.70
CA SER A 446 20.35 -9.86 3.01
C SER A 446 20.88 -8.45 3.27
N TYR A 447 20.01 -7.50 3.58
CA TYR A 447 20.36 -6.13 4.02
C TYR A 447 20.66 -6.05 5.53
N GLY A 448 20.45 -7.12 6.29
CA GLY A 448 20.48 -7.05 7.74
C GLY A 448 19.44 -6.10 8.32
N PHE A 449 18.29 -5.95 7.63
CA PHE A 449 17.25 -5.02 8.02
C PHE A 449 16.57 -5.47 9.30
N TRP A 450 16.37 -4.56 10.23
CA TRP A 450 15.91 -4.84 11.59
C TRP A 450 14.55 -5.54 11.70
N LEU A 451 13.68 -5.34 10.72
CA LEU A 451 12.37 -5.99 10.69
C LEU A 451 12.46 -7.48 10.34
N ASP A 452 13.56 -7.93 9.74
CA ASP A 452 13.78 -9.33 9.39
C ASP A 452 12.55 -9.92 8.66
N ASP A 453 11.96 -11.01 9.15
CA ASP A 453 10.77 -11.61 8.57
C ASP A 453 9.43 -10.94 8.97
N ALA A 454 9.49 -9.85 9.72
CA ALA A 454 8.38 -8.92 9.89
C ALA A 454 8.23 -7.94 8.73
N PHE A 455 9.24 -7.83 7.86
CA PHE A 455 9.24 -6.93 6.70
C PHE A 455 8.06 -7.20 5.75
N ALA A 456 7.79 -8.48 5.46
CA ALA A 456 6.62 -8.90 4.69
C ALA A 456 5.83 -9.96 5.47
N SER A 457 4.61 -9.62 5.85
CA SER A 457 3.70 -10.54 6.54
C SER A 457 3.10 -11.59 5.61
N GLY A 458 2.55 -12.67 6.19
CA GLY A 458 1.92 -13.75 5.45
C GLY A 458 2.90 -14.71 4.77
N GLY A 459 4.16 -14.71 5.15
CA GLY A 459 5.16 -15.69 4.74
C GLY A 459 4.99 -17.05 5.41
N SER A 460 5.91 -17.97 5.16
CA SER A 460 5.85 -19.37 5.65
C SER A 460 5.88 -19.51 7.17
N ALA A 461 6.43 -18.52 7.88
CA ALA A 461 6.48 -18.47 9.35
C ALA A 461 5.52 -17.41 9.93
N GLY A 462 4.50 -17.00 9.17
CA GLY A 462 3.49 -16.04 9.59
C GLY A 462 2.15 -16.69 9.91
N TYR A 463 1.13 -15.86 10.14
CA TYR A 463 -0.25 -16.30 10.30
C TYR A 463 -0.92 -16.54 8.95
N ASP A 464 -1.38 -17.76 8.71
CA ASP A 464 -2.08 -18.15 7.49
C ASP A 464 -3.53 -17.68 7.57
N HIS A 465 -3.88 -16.65 6.81
CA HIS A 465 -5.22 -16.05 6.81
C HIS A 465 -6.30 -17.01 6.36
N LYS A 466 -6.00 -17.89 5.40
CA LYS A 466 -6.96 -18.91 4.93
C LYS A 466 -7.22 -19.97 5.98
N ALA A 467 -6.17 -20.48 6.63
CA ALA A 467 -6.30 -21.49 7.69
C ALA A 467 -7.08 -20.94 8.88
N MET A 468 -6.84 -19.67 9.24
CA MET A 468 -7.59 -18.96 10.28
C MET A 468 -9.01 -18.61 9.84
N GLY A 469 -9.25 -18.46 8.55
CA GLY A 469 -10.50 -17.93 7.99
C GLY A 469 -10.76 -16.48 8.43
N ILE A 470 -9.70 -15.72 8.78
CA ILE A 470 -9.83 -14.48 9.55
C ILE A 470 -10.53 -13.37 8.77
N THR A 471 -10.25 -13.23 7.48
CA THR A 471 -10.88 -12.20 6.64
C THR A 471 -12.39 -12.41 6.56
N ALA A 472 -12.81 -13.63 6.29
CA ALA A 472 -14.23 -13.99 6.26
C ALA A 472 -14.89 -13.85 7.62
N ARG A 473 -14.23 -14.26 8.70
CA ARG A 473 -14.74 -14.15 10.07
C ARG A 473 -14.95 -12.68 10.46
N GLY A 474 -14.02 -11.79 10.08
CA GLY A 474 -14.17 -10.35 10.34
C GLY A 474 -15.33 -9.75 9.56
N ALA A 475 -15.48 -10.05 8.28
CA ALA A 475 -16.62 -9.62 7.48
C ALA A 475 -17.94 -10.18 7.99
N TRP A 476 -17.92 -11.39 8.56
CA TRP A 476 -19.09 -12.00 9.17
C TRP A 476 -19.59 -11.26 10.42
N GLU A 477 -18.73 -10.55 11.13
CA GLU A 477 -19.14 -9.65 12.22
C GLU A 477 -20.07 -8.54 11.71
N SER A 478 -19.78 -7.99 10.53
CA SER A 478 -20.66 -7.04 9.85
C SER A 478 -21.98 -7.69 9.44
N VAL A 479 -21.95 -8.87 8.86
CA VAL A 479 -23.15 -9.64 8.47
C VAL A 479 -24.02 -9.90 9.70
N LYS A 480 -23.44 -10.45 10.77
CA LYS A 480 -24.18 -10.68 12.02
C LYS A 480 -24.83 -9.41 12.56
N ARG A 481 -24.14 -8.28 12.54
CA ARG A 481 -24.68 -7.00 13.00
C ARG A 481 -25.83 -6.54 12.14
N HIS A 482 -25.73 -6.60 10.83
CA HIS A 482 -26.82 -6.21 9.93
C HIS A 482 -28.07 -7.08 10.15
N PHE A 483 -27.89 -8.39 10.32
CA PHE A 483 -29.03 -9.29 10.58
C PHE A 483 -29.62 -9.08 11.97
N ARG A 484 -28.79 -8.85 13.00
CA ARG A 484 -29.31 -8.51 14.36
C ARG A 484 -30.20 -7.27 14.34
N GLU A 485 -29.85 -6.26 13.56
CA GLU A 485 -30.69 -5.06 13.39
C GLU A 485 -32.06 -5.36 12.74
N MET A 486 -32.18 -6.48 12.04
CA MET A 486 -33.43 -7.00 11.49
C MET A 486 -34.11 -8.02 12.43
N GLY A 487 -33.54 -8.30 13.59
CA GLY A 487 -34.05 -9.29 14.54
C GLY A 487 -33.77 -10.72 14.16
N ILE A 488 -32.77 -10.98 13.35
CA ILE A 488 -32.37 -12.33 12.86
C ILE A 488 -31.00 -12.70 13.43
N ASP A 489 -30.91 -13.90 14.03
CA ASP A 489 -29.64 -14.49 14.44
C ASP A 489 -29.15 -15.47 13.37
N THR A 490 -28.16 -15.08 12.61
CA THR A 490 -27.58 -15.92 11.53
C THR A 490 -27.02 -17.26 12.02
N GLN A 491 -26.76 -17.41 13.31
CA GLN A 491 -26.19 -18.61 13.91
C GLN A 491 -27.24 -19.63 14.36
N THR A 492 -28.51 -19.24 14.34
CA THR A 492 -29.61 -20.10 14.78
C THR A 492 -30.80 -20.12 13.81
N GLU A 493 -30.92 -19.17 12.90
CA GLU A 493 -32.04 -19.02 11.97
C GLU A 493 -31.57 -19.13 10.52
N GLU A 494 -32.36 -19.77 9.68
CA GLU A 494 -32.06 -19.91 8.25
C GLU A 494 -32.22 -18.58 7.52
N PHE A 495 -31.34 -18.34 6.56
CA PHE A 495 -31.38 -17.19 5.64
C PHE A 495 -30.79 -17.57 4.29
N THR A 496 -31.25 -16.90 3.23
CA THR A 496 -30.85 -17.16 1.87
C THR A 496 -29.64 -16.33 1.48
N VAL A 497 -28.74 -16.93 0.68
CA VAL A 497 -27.50 -16.30 0.25
C VAL A 497 -27.28 -16.50 -1.24
N ALA A 498 -26.84 -15.46 -1.90
CA ALA A 498 -26.16 -15.54 -3.19
C ALA A 498 -24.74 -14.99 -3.04
N GLY A 499 -23.78 -15.54 -3.77
CA GLY A 499 -22.40 -15.16 -3.56
C GLY A 499 -21.54 -15.15 -4.80
N VAL A 500 -20.42 -14.47 -4.66
CA VAL A 500 -19.34 -14.37 -5.65
C VAL A 500 -18.13 -15.13 -5.14
N GLY A 501 -17.77 -16.22 -5.82
CA GLY A 501 -16.62 -17.05 -5.50
C GLY A 501 -16.94 -18.54 -5.56
N ASP A 502 -16.02 -19.35 -5.07
CA ASP A 502 -16.16 -20.79 -4.94
C ASP A 502 -15.59 -21.31 -3.60
N MET A 503 -15.88 -22.56 -3.29
CA MET A 503 -15.46 -23.16 -2.00
C MET A 503 -13.97 -23.40 -1.88
N SER A 504 -13.20 -23.34 -2.97
CA SER A 504 -11.72 -23.44 -2.92
C SER A 504 -11.05 -22.12 -2.52
N GLY A 505 -11.75 -21.00 -2.65
CA GLY A 505 -11.26 -19.67 -2.27
C GLY A 505 -11.30 -19.44 -0.76
N ASP A 506 -10.37 -18.63 -0.26
CA ASP A 506 -10.29 -18.29 1.16
C ASP A 506 -11.59 -17.61 1.65
N VAL A 507 -11.93 -16.47 1.09
CA VAL A 507 -12.99 -15.62 1.62
C VAL A 507 -14.37 -16.21 1.40
N PHE A 508 -14.64 -16.74 0.22
CA PHE A 508 -15.91 -17.40 -0.06
C PHE A 508 -16.04 -18.70 0.70
N GLY A 509 -15.03 -19.58 0.61
CA GLY A 509 -15.06 -20.89 1.25
C GLY A 509 -15.19 -20.80 2.77
N ASN A 510 -14.35 -20.00 3.41
CA ASN A 510 -14.47 -19.77 4.84
C ASN A 510 -15.79 -19.11 5.21
N GLY A 511 -16.21 -18.08 4.43
CA GLY A 511 -17.45 -17.34 4.70
C GLY A 511 -18.69 -18.23 4.68
N MET A 512 -18.80 -19.10 3.69
CA MET A 512 -19.95 -19.99 3.53
C MET A 512 -19.97 -21.16 4.53
N LEU A 513 -19.00 -21.25 5.41
CA LEU A 513 -18.94 -22.21 6.51
C LEU A 513 -19.15 -21.59 7.89
N LEU A 514 -19.42 -20.27 7.96
CA LEU A 514 -19.58 -19.57 9.24
C LEU A 514 -20.96 -19.70 9.87
N SER A 515 -21.92 -20.25 9.15
CA SER A 515 -23.23 -20.62 9.70
C SER A 515 -23.75 -21.90 9.02
N GLU A 516 -24.27 -22.82 9.82
CA GLU A 516 -24.96 -24.02 9.35
C GLU A 516 -26.36 -23.73 8.79
N HIS A 517 -26.85 -22.50 8.97
CA HIS A 517 -28.18 -22.04 8.59
C HIS A 517 -28.20 -21.32 7.23
N ILE A 518 -27.06 -21.23 6.56
CA ILE A 518 -26.96 -20.66 5.22
C ILE A 518 -27.71 -21.55 4.22
N ARG A 519 -28.68 -20.94 3.53
CA ARG A 519 -29.32 -21.53 2.36
C ARG A 519 -28.74 -20.89 1.11
N LEU A 520 -27.69 -21.50 0.55
CA LEU A 520 -26.97 -20.98 -0.63
C LEU A 520 -27.80 -21.26 -1.89
N VAL A 521 -28.50 -20.24 -2.37
CA VAL A 521 -29.38 -20.30 -3.54
C VAL A 521 -28.60 -20.23 -4.83
N ALA A 522 -27.60 -19.39 -4.90
CA ALA A 522 -26.78 -19.21 -6.10
C ALA A 522 -25.37 -18.74 -5.74
N ALA A 523 -24.42 -19.11 -6.60
CA ALA A 523 -23.05 -18.59 -6.56
C ALA A 523 -22.43 -18.65 -7.95
N PHE A 524 -21.42 -17.86 -8.19
CA PHE A 524 -20.64 -17.93 -9.42
C PHE A 524 -19.18 -17.54 -9.18
N ASP A 525 -18.31 -18.11 -9.98
CA ASP A 525 -16.91 -17.74 -10.07
C ASP A 525 -16.53 -17.50 -11.54
N HIS A 526 -15.23 -17.50 -11.84
CA HIS A 526 -14.74 -17.31 -13.21
C HIS A 526 -15.01 -18.50 -14.13
N ARG A 527 -15.41 -19.66 -13.61
CA ARG A 527 -15.60 -20.90 -14.37
C ARG A 527 -17.05 -21.36 -14.43
N HIS A 528 -17.78 -21.29 -13.34
CA HIS A 528 -19.08 -21.93 -13.17
C HIS A 528 -20.12 -21.03 -12.54
N ILE A 529 -21.38 -21.41 -12.74
CA ILE A 529 -22.56 -20.87 -12.05
C ILE A 529 -23.19 -22.04 -11.29
N PHE A 530 -23.43 -21.84 -10.00
CA PHE A 530 -24.11 -22.78 -9.13
C PHE A 530 -25.50 -22.25 -8.78
N ILE A 531 -26.54 -23.04 -8.92
CA ILE A 531 -27.91 -22.70 -8.53
C ILE A 531 -28.56 -23.88 -7.81
N ASP A 532 -29.07 -23.59 -6.63
CA ASP A 532 -29.93 -24.50 -5.85
C ASP A 532 -31.17 -23.70 -5.40
N PRO A 533 -32.30 -23.82 -6.10
CA PRO A 533 -33.47 -22.97 -5.89
C PRO A 533 -34.11 -23.09 -4.48
N ASP A 534 -34.00 -24.26 -3.85
CA ASP A 534 -34.55 -24.51 -2.52
C ASP A 534 -33.61 -25.38 -1.69
N PRO A 535 -32.46 -24.81 -1.27
CA PRO A 535 -31.43 -25.60 -0.59
C PRO A 535 -31.86 -26.05 0.79
N VAL A 536 -31.49 -27.28 1.15
CA VAL A 536 -31.60 -27.81 2.51
C VAL A 536 -30.33 -27.41 3.25
N ALA A 537 -30.46 -26.57 4.29
CA ALA A 537 -29.32 -25.94 4.96
C ALA A 537 -28.27 -26.97 5.43
N ASP A 538 -28.66 -28.04 6.14
CA ASP A 538 -27.74 -29.04 6.67
C ASP A 538 -26.97 -29.76 5.57
N ALA A 539 -27.67 -30.21 4.52
CA ALA A 539 -27.05 -30.92 3.39
C ALA A 539 -26.14 -30.03 2.59
N SER A 540 -26.57 -28.77 2.37
CA SER A 540 -25.77 -27.73 1.69
C SER A 540 -24.48 -27.40 2.46
N TYR A 541 -24.59 -27.26 3.79
CA TYR A 541 -23.41 -27.02 4.63
C TYR A 541 -22.41 -28.19 4.57
N ALA A 542 -22.88 -29.43 4.71
CA ALA A 542 -22.02 -30.61 4.65
C ALA A 542 -21.29 -30.71 3.30
N GLU A 543 -21.98 -30.42 2.19
CA GLU A 543 -21.39 -30.47 0.86
C GLU A 543 -20.39 -29.30 0.64
N ARG A 544 -20.71 -28.11 1.11
CA ARG A 544 -19.77 -26.99 1.08
C ARG A 544 -18.51 -27.29 1.89
N ARG A 545 -18.64 -27.92 3.08
CA ARG A 545 -17.49 -28.38 3.88
C ARG A 545 -16.64 -29.36 3.09
N ARG A 546 -17.26 -30.34 2.44
CA ARG A 546 -16.55 -31.32 1.62
C ARG A 546 -15.76 -30.65 0.49
N LEU A 547 -16.38 -29.73 -0.23
CA LEU A 547 -15.71 -28.96 -1.30
C LEU A 547 -14.57 -28.08 -0.77
N PHE A 548 -14.73 -27.47 0.38
CA PHE A 548 -13.68 -26.67 1.02
C PHE A 548 -12.44 -27.50 1.35
N ASP A 549 -12.65 -28.70 1.87
CA ASP A 549 -11.57 -29.63 2.24
C ASP A 549 -10.95 -30.34 1.03
N LEU A 550 -11.62 -30.35 -0.12
CA LEU A 550 -11.15 -30.97 -1.34
C LEU A 550 -10.16 -30.05 -2.07
N PRO A 551 -8.89 -30.46 -2.25
CA PRO A 551 -7.92 -29.61 -2.94
C PRO A 551 -8.35 -29.21 -4.35
N ARG A 552 -8.25 -27.92 -4.68
CA ARG A 552 -8.56 -27.37 -5.99
C ARG A 552 -9.98 -27.67 -6.48
N SER A 553 -10.94 -27.74 -5.57
CA SER A 553 -12.35 -27.96 -5.92
C SER A 553 -12.91 -26.83 -6.78
N SER A 554 -13.98 -27.15 -7.50
CA SER A 554 -14.81 -26.20 -8.21
C SER A 554 -16.28 -26.50 -7.97
N TRP A 555 -17.19 -25.65 -8.42
CA TRP A 555 -18.62 -25.93 -8.36
C TRP A 555 -19.00 -27.21 -9.14
N ASP A 556 -18.18 -27.59 -10.13
CA ASP A 556 -18.39 -28.83 -10.89
C ASP A 556 -18.22 -30.12 -10.06
N ASP A 557 -17.50 -30.02 -8.93
CA ASP A 557 -17.34 -31.11 -7.98
C ASP A 557 -18.53 -31.30 -7.00
N TYR A 558 -19.48 -30.36 -7.03
CA TYR A 558 -20.66 -30.40 -6.17
C TYR A 558 -21.53 -31.61 -6.51
N ASN A 559 -21.99 -32.37 -5.52
CA ASN A 559 -22.87 -33.51 -5.70
C ASN A 559 -24.25 -33.03 -6.17
N ARG A 560 -24.61 -33.36 -7.44
CA ARG A 560 -25.86 -32.92 -8.07
C ARG A 560 -27.09 -33.46 -7.37
N ASP A 561 -27.00 -34.62 -6.71
CA ASP A 561 -28.12 -35.25 -5.98
C ASP A 561 -28.54 -34.42 -4.75
N LEU A 562 -27.67 -33.55 -4.26
CA LEU A 562 -27.95 -32.63 -3.14
C LEU A 562 -28.53 -31.29 -3.59
N ILE A 563 -28.57 -31.04 -4.90
CA ILE A 563 -29.18 -29.83 -5.45
C ILE A 563 -30.69 -30.08 -5.58
N SER A 564 -31.50 -29.12 -5.13
CA SER A 564 -32.95 -29.23 -5.24
C SER A 564 -33.41 -29.24 -6.68
N ARG A 565 -34.69 -29.65 -6.87
CA ARG A 565 -35.28 -29.75 -8.19
C ARG A 565 -35.19 -28.43 -8.96
N GLY A 566 -34.76 -28.52 -10.22
CA GLY A 566 -34.63 -27.40 -11.13
C GLY A 566 -33.31 -26.65 -11.03
N GLY A 567 -32.43 -26.99 -10.06
CA GLY A 567 -31.10 -26.40 -9.96
C GLY A 567 -30.05 -27.14 -10.78
N GLY A 568 -28.80 -26.66 -10.68
CA GLY A 568 -27.67 -27.28 -11.37
C GLY A 568 -26.39 -26.47 -11.28
N VAL A 569 -25.35 -26.97 -11.93
CA VAL A 569 -24.06 -26.32 -12.12
C VAL A 569 -23.83 -26.15 -13.61
N PHE A 570 -23.45 -24.94 -14.02
CA PHE A 570 -23.32 -24.56 -15.42
C PHE A 570 -21.97 -23.94 -15.69
N ALA A 571 -21.28 -24.38 -16.74
CA ALA A 571 -20.03 -23.74 -17.17
C ALA A 571 -20.30 -22.37 -17.80
N ARG A 572 -19.47 -21.38 -17.49
CA ARG A 572 -19.58 -20.04 -18.09
C ARG A 572 -19.28 -20.01 -19.59
N THR A 573 -18.69 -21.07 -20.12
CA THR A 573 -18.40 -21.23 -21.56
C THR A 573 -19.63 -21.65 -22.38
N LEU A 574 -20.73 -22.03 -21.74
CA LEU A 574 -21.97 -22.37 -22.42
C LEU A 574 -22.53 -21.16 -23.18
N LYS A 575 -23.18 -21.42 -24.30
CA LYS A 575 -23.88 -20.39 -25.07
C LYS A 575 -25.20 -19.99 -24.43
N SER A 576 -25.85 -20.93 -23.77
CA SER A 576 -27.17 -20.75 -23.17
C SER A 576 -27.33 -21.72 -22.00
N VAL A 577 -28.00 -21.24 -20.96
CA VAL A 577 -28.38 -22.02 -19.78
C VAL A 577 -29.92 -22.11 -19.76
N PRO A 578 -30.49 -23.34 -19.70
CA PRO A 578 -31.93 -23.48 -19.56
C PRO A 578 -32.41 -22.97 -18.19
N ILE A 579 -33.47 -22.20 -18.17
CA ILE A 579 -34.06 -21.64 -16.97
C ILE A 579 -35.31 -22.42 -16.59
N THR A 580 -35.23 -23.16 -15.49
CA THR A 580 -36.31 -23.94 -14.95
C THR A 580 -37.36 -23.06 -14.24
N PRO A 581 -38.61 -23.58 -14.05
CA PRO A 581 -39.61 -22.85 -13.24
C PRO A 581 -39.12 -22.56 -11.81
N GLU A 582 -38.35 -23.45 -11.19
CA GLU A 582 -37.79 -23.32 -9.85
C GLU A 582 -36.73 -22.20 -9.81
N MET A 583 -35.88 -22.13 -10.83
CA MET A 583 -34.90 -21.04 -10.96
C MET A 583 -35.59 -19.69 -11.14
N ARG A 584 -36.62 -19.62 -11.97
CA ARG A 584 -37.44 -18.40 -12.14
C ARG A 584 -38.05 -17.92 -10.82
N ALA A 585 -38.59 -18.84 -10.05
CA ALA A 585 -39.16 -18.52 -8.76
C ALA A 585 -38.10 -18.04 -7.75
N ALA A 586 -36.96 -18.74 -7.64
CA ALA A 586 -35.91 -18.43 -6.69
C ALA A 586 -35.21 -17.08 -7.00
N LEU A 587 -35.01 -16.78 -8.28
CA LEU A 587 -34.37 -15.54 -8.74
C LEU A 587 -35.39 -14.42 -9.04
N ASP A 588 -36.68 -14.68 -8.88
CA ASP A 588 -37.77 -13.77 -9.21
C ASP A 588 -37.66 -13.20 -10.63
N LEU A 589 -37.54 -14.09 -11.61
CA LEU A 589 -37.44 -13.73 -13.00
C LEU A 589 -38.82 -13.58 -13.65
N PRO A 590 -38.94 -12.73 -14.71
CA PRO A 590 -40.19 -12.62 -15.46
C PRO A 590 -40.63 -13.95 -16.01
N GLY A 591 -41.97 -14.18 -16.08
CA GLY A 591 -42.55 -15.35 -16.71
C GLY A 591 -42.19 -15.43 -18.18
N GLY A 592 -42.03 -16.64 -18.70
CA GLY A 592 -41.75 -16.91 -20.11
C GLY A 592 -40.27 -16.94 -20.50
N ILE A 593 -39.36 -16.65 -19.56
CA ILE A 593 -37.92 -16.82 -19.81
C ILE A 593 -37.57 -18.32 -19.72
N GLY A 594 -37.18 -18.92 -20.87
CA GLY A 594 -36.82 -20.34 -20.97
C GLY A 594 -35.33 -20.58 -20.99
N SER A 595 -34.51 -19.59 -21.31
CA SER A 595 -33.07 -19.68 -21.35
C SER A 595 -32.42 -18.32 -21.18
N MET A 596 -31.16 -18.30 -20.69
CA MET A 596 -30.33 -17.11 -20.55
C MET A 596 -28.90 -17.44 -20.97
N THR A 597 -28.16 -16.44 -21.43
CA THR A 597 -26.70 -16.58 -21.52
C THR A 597 -26.12 -16.66 -20.11
N PRO A 598 -24.91 -17.21 -19.92
CA PRO A 598 -24.25 -17.20 -18.60
C PRO A 598 -24.12 -15.81 -18.01
N ALA A 599 -23.79 -14.78 -18.81
CA ALA A 599 -23.69 -13.40 -18.35
C ALA A 599 -25.04 -12.85 -17.86
N GLU A 600 -26.13 -13.08 -18.61
CA GLU A 600 -27.49 -12.71 -18.19
C GLU A 600 -27.90 -13.41 -16.90
N LEU A 601 -27.56 -14.67 -16.74
CA LEU A 601 -27.86 -15.43 -15.52
C LEU A 601 -27.11 -14.89 -14.31
N ILE A 602 -25.82 -14.58 -14.44
CA ILE A 602 -25.02 -13.96 -13.38
C ILE A 602 -25.59 -12.58 -12.99
N HIS A 603 -25.95 -11.79 -13.97
CA HIS A 603 -26.63 -10.52 -13.75
C HIS A 603 -27.93 -10.70 -12.94
N ALA A 604 -28.72 -11.70 -13.28
CA ALA A 604 -29.94 -12.07 -12.55
C ALA A 604 -29.64 -12.56 -11.11
N ILE A 605 -28.58 -13.31 -10.91
CA ILE A 605 -28.15 -13.74 -9.57
C ILE A 605 -27.82 -12.57 -8.67
N LEU A 606 -27.08 -11.59 -9.21
CA LEU A 606 -26.75 -10.36 -8.46
C LEU A 606 -28.01 -9.55 -8.08
N LEU A 607 -29.06 -9.62 -8.89
CA LEU A 607 -30.34 -8.96 -8.64
C LEU A 607 -31.37 -9.85 -7.90
N SER A 608 -31.00 -11.04 -7.50
CA SER A 608 -31.92 -11.94 -6.81
C SER A 608 -32.39 -11.42 -5.45
N PRO A 609 -33.62 -11.70 -5.04
CA PRO A 609 -34.18 -11.23 -3.77
C PRO A 609 -33.79 -12.13 -2.57
N VAL A 610 -32.55 -12.54 -2.51
CA VAL A 610 -32.02 -13.30 -1.35
C VAL A 610 -31.71 -12.37 -0.20
N ASP A 611 -31.52 -12.92 1.00
CA ASP A 611 -31.27 -12.11 2.19
C ASP A 611 -29.87 -11.48 2.16
N LEU A 612 -28.83 -12.23 1.78
CA LEU A 612 -27.44 -11.82 1.78
C LEU A 612 -26.81 -11.98 0.40
N LEU A 613 -26.16 -10.94 -0.07
CA LEU A 613 -25.16 -11.01 -1.14
C LEU A 613 -23.78 -11.05 -0.50
N TRP A 614 -23.09 -12.20 -0.64
CA TRP A 614 -21.73 -12.39 -0.11
C TRP A 614 -20.68 -12.21 -1.21
N ASN A 615 -19.91 -11.13 -1.13
CA ASN A 615 -18.77 -10.92 -2.02
C ASN A 615 -17.52 -11.60 -1.46
N GLY A 616 -17.19 -12.74 -2.00
CA GLY A 616 -16.03 -13.56 -1.63
C GLY A 616 -15.00 -13.71 -2.75
N GLY A 617 -15.10 -12.92 -3.82
CA GLY A 617 -14.24 -13.02 -5.00
C GLY A 617 -13.74 -11.66 -5.50
N ILE A 618 -12.88 -11.72 -6.52
CA ILE A 618 -12.31 -10.54 -7.19
C ILE A 618 -13.30 -10.01 -8.24
N GLY A 619 -13.33 -8.73 -8.43
CA GLY A 619 -14.13 -8.03 -9.43
C GLY A 619 -15.06 -6.99 -8.82
N THR A 620 -15.50 -6.02 -9.63
CA THR A 620 -16.46 -4.98 -9.24
C THR A 620 -17.79 -5.25 -9.92
N TYR A 621 -18.76 -5.66 -9.13
CA TYR A 621 -20.06 -6.19 -9.60
C TYR A 621 -21.20 -5.20 -9.47
N VAL A 622 -21.05 -4.16 -8.62
CA VAL A 622 -22.08 -3.17 -8.36
C VAL A 622 -21.52 -1.76 -8.53
N LYS A 623 -22.21 -0.94 -9.30
CA LYS A 623 -21.90 0.48 -9.49
C LYS A 623 -23.13 1.33 -9.20
N ALA A 624 -22.97 2.66 -9.17
CA ALA A 624 -24.11 3.58 -9.15
C ALA A 624 -24.68 3.77 -10.56
N THR A 625 -25.94 4.16 -10.64
CA THR A 625 -26.59 4.54 -11.91
C THR A 625 -25.89 5.73 -12.58
N THR A 626 -25.26 6.60 -11.81
CA THR A 626 -24.50 7.76 -12.28
C THR A 626 -23.12 7.44 -12.81
N GLU A 627 -22.63 6.23 -12.58
CA GLU A 627 -21.33 5.75 -13.05
C GLU A 627 -21.49 4.94 -14.34
N ASP A 628 -20.56 5.07 -15.27
CA ASP A 628 -20.46 4.20 -16.43
C ASP A 628 -19.46 3.06 -16.21
N ASN A 629 -19.54 2.02 -17.05
CA ASN A 629 -18.64 0.87 -16.96
C ASN A 629 -17.18 1.24 -17.18
N LEU A 630 -16.90 2.26 -17.99
CA LEU A 630 -15.54 2.70 -18.28
C LEU A 630 -14.87 3.28 -17.03
N SER A 631 -15.60 4.06 -16.23
CA SER A 631 -15.09 4.65 -14.98
C SER A 631 -14.77 3.61 -13.90
N ILE A 632 -15.44 2.46 -13.93
CA ILE A 632 -15.18 1.34 -13.02
C ILE A 632 -13.84 0.67 -13.33
N GLY A 633 -13.49 0.53 -14.63
CA GLY A 633 -12.19 0.00 -15.06
C GLY A 633 -12.04 -1.52 -14.96
N ASP A 634 -13.11 -2.25 -14.69
CA ASP A 634 -13.13 -3.72 -14.63
C ASP A 634 -13.93 -4.29 -15.82
N ARG A 635 -13.31 -4.30 -16.99
CA ARG A 635 -13.95 -4.68 -18.27
C ARG A 635 -14.46 -6.11 -18.30
N ALA A 636 -13.79 -7.02 -17.60
CA ALA A 636 -14.18 -8.44 -17.58
C ALA A 636 -15.60 -8.66 -17.05
N ASN A 637 -16.08 -7.75 -16.20
CA ASN A 637 -17.37 -7.85 -15.53
C ASN A 637 -18.43 -6.84 -16.04
N ASP A 638 -18.14 -6.10 -17.11
CA ASP A 638 -19.07 -5.09 -17.64
C ASP A 638 -20.45 -5.67 -17.99
N ALA A 639 -20.48 -6.86 -18.57
CA ALA A 639 -21.72 -7.50 -19.00
C ALA A 639 -22.61 -7.98 -17.86
N ILE A 640 -22.03 -8.19 -16.67
CA ILE A 640 -22.75 -8.74 -15.51
C ILE A 640 -23.01 -7.72 -14.42
N ARG A 641 -22.34 -6.58 -14.46
CA ARG A 641 -22.42 -5.53 -13.43
C ARG A 641 -23.81 -4.94 -13.34
N VAL A 642 -24.25 -4.72 -12.10
CA VAL A 642 -25.57 -4.16 -11.77
C VAL A 642 -25.43 -2.79 -11.10
N ASN A 643 -26.53 -2.06 -11.00
CA ASN A 643 -26.59 -0.80 -10.27
C ASN A 643 -27.01 -1.02 -8.82
N GLY A 644 -26.55 -0.18 -7.91
CA GLY A 644 -26.88 -0.26 -6.50
C GLY A 644 -28.38 -0.11 -6.18
N ASP A 645 -29.09 0.71 -6.93
CA ASP A 645 -30.53 0.89 -6.76
C ASP A 645 -31.39 -0.26 -7.29
N ASP A 646 -30.82 -1.13 -8.11
CA ASP A 646 -31.49 -2.32 -8.64
C ASP A 646 -31.35 -3.55 -7.70
N LEU A 647 -30.48 -3.49 -6.72
CA LEU A 647 -30.27 -4.58 -5.77
C LEU A 647 -31.55 -4.86 -4.95
N ARG A 648 -31.85 -6.14 -4.76
CA ARG A 648 -33.04 -6.59 -4.00
C ARG A 648 -32.69 -7.38 -2.74
N VAL A 649 -31.40 -7.58 -2.49
CA VAL A 649 -30.92 -8.21 -1.25
C VAL A 649 -31.18 -7.31 -0.05
N LYS A 650 -31.19 -7.87 1.15
CA LYS A 650 -31.32 -7.09 2.39
C LYS A 650 -29.97 -6.61 2.90
N VAL A 651 -28.96 -7.44 2.76
CA VAL A 651 -27.60 -7.24 3.30
C VAL A 651 -26.57 -7.54 2.21
N VAL A 652 -25.52 -6.74 2.18
CA VAL A 652 -24.29 -7.03 1.42
C VAL A 652 -23.14 -7.21 2.41
N GLY A 653 -22.43 -8.34 2.31
CA GLY A 653 -21.21 -8.62 3.04
C GLY A 653 -20.01 -8.59 2.09
N GLU A 654 -18.99 -7.81 2.40
CA GLU A 654 -17.84 -7.59 1.56
C GLU A 654 -16.56 -8.20 2.12
N GLY A 655 -16.44 -9.52 1.96
CA GLY A 655 -15.19 -10.21 2.29
C GLY A 655 -14.06 -9.95 1.28
N GLY A 656 -14.40 -9.73 0.02
CA GLY A 656 -13.46 -9.32 -1.03
C GLY A 656 -13.30 -7.81 -1.14
N ASN A 657 -12.25 -7.35 -1.82
CA ASN A 657 -11.99 -5.94 -2.05
C ASN A 657 -12.69 -5.45 -3.32
N LEU A 658 -13.19 -4.22 -3.27
CA LEU A 658 -13.71 -3.49 -4.44
C LEU A 658 -14.87 -4.21 -5.18
N GLY A 659 -15.64 -5.02 -4.47
CA GLY A 659 -16.80 -5.69 -5.06
C GLY A 659 -17.92 -4.73 -5.49
N LEU A 660 -18.02 -3.58 -4.81
CA LEU A 660 -18.91 -2.48 -5.12
C LEU A 660 -18.09 -1.20 -5.26
N SER A 661 -18.50 -0.30 -6.14
CA SER A 661 -17.99 1.07 -6.11
C SER A 661 -18.55 1.81 -4.89
N GLN A 662 -17.86 2.85 -4.43
CA GLN A 662 -18.33 3.62 -3.27
C GLN A 662 -19.70 4.28 -3.54
N LEU A 663 -19.87 4.84 -4.72
CA LEU A 663 -21.17 5.41 -5.13
C LEU A 663 -22.26 4.33 -5.24
N GLY A 664 -21.90 3.13 -5.69
CA GLY A 664 -22.80 1.98 -5.71
C GLY A 664 -23.26 1.55 -4.33
N ARG A 665 -22.36 1.55 -3.33
CA ARG A 665 -22.69 1.30 -1.91
C ARG A 665 -23.66 2.35 -1.37
N ILE A 666 -23.37 3.62 -1.62
CA ILE A 666 -24.19 4.74 -1.16
C ILE A 666 -25.60 4.65 -1.77
N GLU A 667 -25.68 4.41 -3.08
CA GLU A 667 -26.94 4.24 -3.79
C GLU A 667 -27.75 3.07 -3.21
N ALA A 668 -27.14 1.93 -3.00
CA ALA A 668 -27.78 0.77 -2.38
C ALA A 668 -28.28 1.10 -0.96
N ALA A 669 -27.46 1.76 -0.16
CA ALA A 669 -27.84 2.17 1.21
C ALA A 669 -29.00 3.17 1.23
N LEU A 670 -29.06 4.09 0.27
CA LEU A 670 -30.17 5.03 0.13
C LEU A 670 -31.49 4.33 -0.21
N HIS A 671 -31.44 3.14 -0.82
CA HIS A 671 -32.59 2.28 -1.10
C HIS A 671 -32.88 1.26 0.02
N GLY A 672 -32.23 1.39 1.16
CA GLY A 672 -32.50 0.59 2.36
C GLY A 672 -31.71 -0.71 2.49
N ILE A 673 -30.73 -0.95 1.62
CA ILE A 673 -29.85 -2.10 1.74
C ILE A 673 -28.78 -1.85 2.82
N ARG A 674 -28.53 -2.85 3.64
CA ARG A 674 -27.55 -2.78 4.72
C ARG A 674 -26.16 -3.15 4.18
N VAL A 675 -25.30 -2.19 4.08
CA VAL A 675 -23.95 -2.31 3.54
C VAL A 675 -23.03 -1.30 4.20
N ASN A 676 -21.84 -1.72 4.58
CA ASN A 676 -20.75 -0.84 5.02
C ASN A 676 -19.82 -0.53 3.84
N THR A 677 -18.52 -0.74 4.03
CA THR A 677 -17.50 -0.74 2.98
C THR A 677 -16.66 -2.01 3.12
N ASP A 678 -15.94 -2.36 2.07
CA ASP A 678 -14.95 -3.43 2.14
C ASP A 678 -13.86 -3.14 3.20
N ALA A 679 -13.47 -1.87 3.37
CA ALA A 679 -12.50 -1.46 4.38
C ALA A 679 -12.94 -1.78 5.82
N ILE A 680 -14.22 -1.73 6.12
CA ILE A 680 -14.77 -2.16 7.41
C ILE A 680 -14.87 -3.68 7.48
N ASP A 681 -15.45 -4.30 6.46
CA ASP A 681 -15.81 -5.72 6.51
C ASP A 681 -14.57 -6.61 6.49
N ASN A 682 -13.62 -6.35 5.60
CA ASN A 682 -12.46 -7.22 5.42
C ASN A 682 -11.17 -6.72 6.12
N SER A 683 -11.27 -5.82 7.06
CA SER A 683 -10.13 -5.27 7.81
C SER A 683 -9.36 -6.31 8.64
N ALA A 684 -9.99 -7.44 8.97
CA ALA A 684 -9.37 -8.46 9.80
C ALA A 684 -8.09 -9.07 9.19
N GLY A 685 -8.00 -9.14 7.86
CA GLY A 685 -6.79 -9.60 7.18
C GLY A 685 -5.60 -8.67 7.45
N VAL A 686 -5.77 -7.37 7.25
CA VAL A 686 -4.70 -6.39 7.48
C VAL A 686 -4.39 -6.25 8.98
N ASP A 687 -5.36 -6.35 9.83
CA ASP A 687 -5.20 -6.29 11.29
C ASP A 687 -4.40 -7.49 11.82
N THR A 688 -4.70 -8.68 11.36
CA THR A 688 -3.89 -9.89 11.67
C THR A 688 -2.44 -9.71 11.24
N SER A 689 -2.21 -9.19 10.05
CA SER A 689 -0.87 -8.91 9.55
C SER A 689 -0.14 -7.87 10.41
N ASP A 690 -0.83 -6.85 10.89
CA ASP A 690 -0.24 -5.84 11.77
C ASP A 690 0.15 -6.43 13.14
N HIS A 691 -0.69 -7.27 13.73
CA HIS A 691 -0.35 -8.01 14.93
C HIS A 691 0.86 -8.92 14.72
N GLU A 692 0.92 -9.65 13.60
CA GLU A 692 2.09 -10.47 13.23
C GLU A 692 3.36 -9.65 13.21
N VAL A 693 3.35 -8.49 12.54
CA VAL A 693 4.51 -7.60 12.44
C VAL A 693 4.97 -7.14 13.82
N ASN A 694 4.06 -6.64 14.64
CA ASN A 694 4.41 -6.09 15.95
C ASN A 694 4.88 -7.17 16.94
N ILE A 695 4.31 -8.36 16.88
CA ILE A 695 4.77 -9.52 17.64
C ILE A 695 6.16 -9.94 17.19
N LYS A 696 6.41 -10.04 15.88
CA LYS A 696 7.72 -10.41 15.33
C LYS A 696 8.80 -9.37 15.62
N ILE A 697 8.48 -8.08 15.63
CA ILE A 697 9.43 -7.03 16.02
C ILE A 697 10.01 -7.31 17.40
N LEU A 698 9.16 -7.64 18.37
CA LEU A 698 9.60 -7.97 19.71
C LEU A 698 10.36 -9.30 19.74
N LEU A 699 9.80 -10.35 19.17
CA LEU A 699 10.38 -11.69 19.21
C LEU A 699 11.71 -11.78 18.45
N SER A 700 11.90 -10.98 17.38
CA SER A 700 13.17 -10.91 16.68
C SER A 700 14.29 -10.34 17.57
N GLU A 701 13.99 -9.36 18.43
CA GLU A 701 14.95 -8.87 19.43
C GLU A 701 15.31 -9.96 20.44
N VAL A 702 14.33 -10.73 20.88
CA VAL A 702 14.54 -11.86 21.79
C VAL A 702 15.43 -12.93 21.14
N VAL A 703 15.22 -13.23 19.86
CA VAL A 703 16.06 -14.17 19.09
C VAL A 703 17.50 -13.63 18.96
N ARG A 704 17.68 -12.36 18.60
CA ARG A 704 19.01 -11.73 18.48
C ARG A 704 19.78 -11.72 19.78
N SER A 705 19.11 -11.55 20.90
CA SER A 705 19.72 -11.59 22.26
C SER A 705 19.97 -13.01 22.78
N GLY A 706 19.60 -14.04 22.05
CA GLY A 706 19.79 -15.44 22.39
C GLY A 706 18.74 -16.02 23.35
N GLY A 707 17.63 -15.29 23.57
CA GLY A 707 16.54 -15.74 24.45
C GLY A 707 15.66 -16.84 23.87
N LEU A 708 15.58 -16.92 22.56
CA LEU A 708 14.89 -17.96 21.78
C LEU A 708 15.73 -18.32 20.56
N ASP A 709 15.66 -19.55 20.08
CA ASP A 709 16.03 -19.87 18.71
C ASP A 709 14.86 -19.63 17.75
N LEU A 710 15.12 -19.70 16.44
CA LEU A 710 14.10 -19.40 15.43
C LEU A 710 12.94 -20.43 15.42
N GLU A 711 13.22 -21.69 15.69
CA GLU A 711 12.19 -22.74 15.75
C GLU A 711 11.28 -22.57 16.97
N GLU A 712 11.87 -22.28 18.12
CA GLU A 712 11.12 -21.93 19.34
C GLU A 712 10.25 -20.70 19.13
N ARG A 713 10.80 -19.65 18.49
CA ARG A 713 10.04 -18.45 18.13
C ARG A 713 8.83 -18.78 17.26
N ASN A 714 9.02 -19.56 16.20
CA ASN A 714 7.94 -19.92 15.28
C ASN A 714 6.86 -20.76 15.99
N THR A 715 7.25 -21.66 16.86
CA THR A 715 6.31 -22.45 17.67
C THR A 715 5.52 -21.56 18.63
N PHE A 716 6.18 -20.60 19.27
CA PHE A 716 5.55 -19.65 20.17
C PHE A 716 4.57 -18.74 19.41
N LEU A 717 4.99 -18.22 18.27
CA LEU A 717 4.13 -17.40 17.40
C LEU A 717 2.85 -18.16 17.01
N ALA A 718 2.99 -19.39 16.54
CA ALA A 718 1.86 -20.24 16.14
C ALA A 718 0.92 -20.56 17.32
N SER A 719 1.45 -20.71 18.53
CA SER A 719 0.64 -21.00 19.73
C SER A 719 -0.32 -19.86 20.11
N MET A 720 -0.10 -18.67 19.62
CA MET A 720 -0.90 -17.47 19.90
C MET A 720 -1.95 -17.18 18.82
N THR A 721 -2.08 -18.01 17.80
CA THR A 721 -2.96 -17.78 16.64
C THR A 721 -4.40 -17.49 17.04
N ASP A 722 -4.99 -18.26 17.93
CA ASP A 722 -6.38 -18.09 18.34
C ASP A 722 -6.61 -16.79 19.10
N GLU A 723 -5.70 -16.42 19.98
CA GLU A 723 -5.81 -15.17 20.76
C GLU A 723 -5.61 -13.94 19.86
N VAL A 724 -4.72 -14.02 18.88
CA VAL A 724 -4.58 -12.96 17.86
C VAL A 724 -5.88 -12.83 17.06
N ALA A 725 -6.51 -13.94 16.68
CA ALA A 725 -7.80 -13.91 16.00
C ALA A 725 -8.87 -13.22 16.85
N ASP A 726 -8.93 -13.50 18.14
CA ASP A 726 -9.88 -12.88 19.06
C ASP A 726 -9.68 -11.36 19.19
N LEU A 727 -8.42 -10.92 19.28
CA LEU A 727 -8.07 -9.49 19.32
C LEU A 727 -8.50 -8.77 18.03
N VAL A 728 -8.25 -9.37 16.89
CA VAL A 728 -8.60 -8.83 15.57
C VAL A 728 -10.12 -8.76 15.39
N LEU A 729 -10.83 -9.83 15.71
CA LEU A 729 -12.29 -9.87 15.58
C LEU A 729 -12.98 -8.89 16.53
N ARG A 730 -12.36 -8.57 17.65
CA ARG A 730 -12.84 -7.55 18.56
C ARG A 730 -12.93 -6.18 17.88
N ASP A 731 -11.95 -5.82 17.06
CA ASP A 731 -11.96 -4.57 16.31
C ASP A 731 -13.11 -4.52 15.29
N ASN A 732 -13.35 -5.61 14.58
CA ASN A 732 -14.49 -5.71 13.65
C ASN A 732 -15.82 -5.56 14.39
N TYR A 733 -15.98 -6.23 15.53
CA TYR A 733 -17.18 -6.14 16.34
C TYR A 733 -17.43 -4.70 16.83
N GLU A 734 -16.43 -4.05 17.40
CA GLU A 734 -16.56 -2.70 17.95
C GLU A 734 -16.85 -1.66 16.88
N GLN A 735 -16.23 -1.76 15.71
CA GLN A 735 -16.53 -0.86 14.59
C GLN A 735 -17.97 -1.01 14.12
N ASN A 736 -18.51 -2.23 14.09
CA ASN A 736 -19.91 -2.47 13.73
C ASN A 736 -20.88 -1.92 14.76
N VAL A 737 -20.57 -1.98 16.06
CA VAL A 737 -21.36 -1.31 17.09
C VAL A 737 -21.36 0.20 16.89
N LEU A 738 -20.19 0.78 16.64
CA LEU A 738 -20.05 2.21 16.36
C LEU A 738 -20.91 2.65 15.17
N LEU A 739 -20.82 1.93 14.07
CA LEU A 739 -21.59 2.21 12.85
C LEU A 739 -23.10 2.04 13.10
N GLY A 740 -23.51 1.02 13.85
CA GLY A 740 -24.90 0.82 14.21
C GLY A 740 -25.48 1.98 15.03
N ASN A 741 -24.71 2.48 15.99
CA ASN A 741 -25.10 3.65 16.77
C ASN A 741 -25.14 4.93 15.91
N ALA A 742 -24.21 5.08 14.96
CA ALA A 742 -24.22 6.21 14.02
C ALA A 742 -25.44 6.18 13.10
N ARG A 743 -25.80 5.02 12.56
CA ARG A 743 -27.02 4.85 11.74
C ARG A 743 -28.28 5.21 12.49
N ALA A 744 -28.37 4.84 13.76
CA ALA A 744 -29.54 5.15 14.61
C ALA A 744 -29.72 6.66 14.83
N GLN A 745 -28.65 7.44 14.68
CA GLN A 745 -28.67 8.90 14.87
C GLN A 745 -28.43 9.69 13.58
N GLU A 746 -28.53 9.08 12.42
CA GLU A 746 -28.12 9.68 11.15
C GLU A 746 -28.75 11.05 10.88
N HIS A 747 -30.04 11.19 11.11
CA HIS A 747 -30.75 12.43 10.89
C HIS A 747 -30.49 13.46 12.01
N GLN A 748 -30.51 13.02 13.25
CA GLN A 748 -30.34 13.89 14.43
C GLN A 748 -28.95 14.54 14.48
N MET A 749 -27.93 13.81 14.04
CA MET A 749 -26.53 14.25 14.07
C MET A 749 -26.03 14.82 12.74
N ALA A 750 -26.88 14.94 11.74
CA ALA A 750 -26.45 15.33 10.39
C ALA A 750 -25.73 16.70 10.33
N THR A 751 -26.22 17.68 11.10
CA THR A 751 -25.56 19.01 11.16
C THR A 751 -24.20 18.94 11.84
N VAL A 752 -24.00 18.05 12.80
CA VAL A 752 -22.72 17.84 13.46
C VAL A 752 -21.76 17.10 12.52
N HIS A 753 -22.26 16.12 11.78
CA HIS A 753 -21.46 15.44 10.75
C HIS A 753 -20.98 16.42 9.67
N GLU A 754 -21.83 17.36 9.25
CA GLU A 754 -21.45 18.43 8.33
C GLU A 754 -20.30 19.29 8.87
N ARG A 755 -20.42 19.74 10.13
CA ARG A 755 -19.35 20.52 10.76
C ARG A 755 -18.06 19.74 10.89
N LEU A 756 -18.13 18.44 11.23
CA LEU A 756 -16.97 17.58 11.30
C LEU A 756 -16.27 17.44 9.94
N MET A 757 -17.03 17.18 8.88
CA MET A 757 -16.49 17.08 7.53
C MET A 757 -15.82 18.37 7.10
N LYS A 758 -16.44 19.50 7.35
CA LYS A 758 -15.89 20.83 7.06
C LYS A 758 -14.59 21.09 7.84
N TRP A 759 -14.57 20.75 9.11
CA TRP A 759 -13.37 20.89 9.95
C TRP A 759 -12.21 20.02 9.44
N LEU A 760 -12.49 18.77 9.02
CA LEU A 760 -11.47 17.89 8.42
C LEU A 760 -10.94 18.42 7.09
N GLU A 761 -11.80 19.04 6.27
CA GLU A 761 -11.38 19.70 5.03
C GLU A 761 -10.49 20.91 5.29
N GLU A 762 -10.87 21.76 6.25
CA GLU A 762 -10.10 22.95 6.63
C GLU A 762 -8.71 22.59 7.16
N ARG A 763 -8.58 21.44 7.81
CA ARG A 763 -7.28 20.88 8.23
C ARG A 763 -6.45 20.32 7.06
N GLY A 764 -7.04 20.10 5.91
CA GLY A 764 -6.42 19.40 4.78
C GLY A 764 -6.38 17.88 4.93
N ASP A 765 -7.10 17.31 5.91
CA ASP A 765 -7.13 15.87 6.16
C ASP A 765 -8.11 15.13 5.24
N LEU A 766 -9.18 15.77 4.81
CA LEU A 766 -10.27 15.18 4.02
C LEU A 766 -10.49 15.95 2.72
N ASP A 767 -10.69 15.22 1.65
CA ASP A 767 -11.26 15.69 0.39
C ASP A 767 -12.62 15.00 0.19
N ARG A 768 -13.70 15.75 0.43
CA ARG A 768 -15.07 15.22 0.36
C ARG A 768 -15.44 14.69 -1.01
N GLN A 769 -15.01 15.37 -2.07
CA GLN A 769 -15.30 14.97 -3.44
C GLN A 769 -14.54 13.68 -3.80
N LEU A 770 -13.28 13.59 -3.43
CA LEU A 770 -12.45 12.40 -3.66
C LEU A 770 -13.01 11.16 -2.94
N GLU A 771 -13.59 11.34 -1.76
CA GLU A 771 -14.16 10.26 -0.93
C GLU A 771 -15.66 10.03 -1.17
N PHE A 772 -16.24 10.71 -2.14
CA PHE A 772 -17.68 10.62 -2.46
C PHE A 772 -18.61 10.93 -1.28
N LEU A 773 -18.16 11.74 -0.36
CA LEU A 773 -19.02 12.27 0.70
C LEU A 773 -19.91 13.39 0.13
N PRO A 774 -21.15 13.53 0.61
CA PRO A 774 -22.07 14.52 0.08
C PRO A 774 -21.56 15.94 0.33
N SER A 775 -21.83 16.85 -0.62
CA SER A 775 -21.64 18.28 -0.38
C SER A 775 -22.56 18.81 0.72
N GLU A 776 -22.29 20.02 1.21
CA GLU A 776 -23.17 20.68 2.20
C GLU A 776 -24.61 20.76 1.68
N ALA A 777 -24.79 21.13 0.42
CA ALA A 777 -26.12 21.23 -0.22
C ALA A 777 -26.82 19.86 -0.34
N GLU A 778 -26.10 18.83 -0.73
CA GLU A 778 -26.63 17.45 -0.84
C GLU A 778 -27.05 16.91 0.52
N LEU A 779 -26.24 17.12 1.56
CA LEU A 779 -26.60 16.67 2.91
C LEU A 779 -27.79 17.47 3.47
N ALA A 780 -27.85 18.77 3.22
CA ALA A 780 -29.02 19.60 3.59
C ALA A 780 -30.30 19.11 2.93
N GLN A 781 -30.26 18.69 1.67
CA GLN A 781 -31.41 18.09 0.98
C GLN A 781 -31.80 16.75 1.63
N ARG A 782 -30.84 15.91 1.97
CA ARG A 782 -31.13 14.65 2.69
C ARG A 782 -31.77 14.88 4.05
N VAL A 783 -31.33 15.89 4.79
CA VAL A 783 -31.93 16.28 6.08
C VAL A 783 -33.36 16.74 5.89
N HIS A 784 -33.62 17.52 4.85
CA HIS A 784 -34.98 17.92 4.50
C HIS A 784 -35.90 16.71 4.27
N ASP A 785 -35.36 15.67 3.66
CA ASP A 785 -36.06 14.41 3.35
C ASP A 785 -36.06 13.41 4.54
N GLY A 786 -35.61 13.84 5.73
CA GLY A 786 -35.56 13.01 6.93
C GLY A 786 -34.43 12.00 6.98
N LYS A 787 -33.37 12.19 6.18
CA LYS A 787 -32.21 11.31 6.06
C LYS A 787 -30.92 12.03 6.50
N GLY A 788 -29.84 11.28 6.65
CA GLY A 788 -28.50 11.80 6.92
C GLY A 788 -27.47 11.07 6.09
N LEU A 789 -26.26 10.92 6.64
CA LEU A 789 -25.24 10.07 6.08
C LEU A 789 -25.67 8.60 6.17
N LYS A 790 -25.23 7.80 5.21
CA LYS A 790 -25.48 6.36 5.17
C LYS A 790 -24.23 5.58 5.63
N SER A 791 -24.39 4.31 5.94
CA SER A 791 -23.32 3.48 6.50
C SER A 791 -22.04 3.46 5.69
N PRO A 792 -22.05 3.41 4.36
CA PRO A 792 -20.82 3.54 3.57
C PRO A 792 -20.10 4.88 3.75
N GLU A 793 -20.84 5.94 3.95
CA GLU A 793 -20.30 7.28 4.22
C GLU A 793 -19.78 7.38 5.66
N PHE A 794 -20.50 6.84 6.65
CA PHE A 794 -20.01 6.72 8.02
C PHE A 794 -18.72 5.91 8.09
N SER A 795 -18.62 4.84 7.34
CA SER A 795 -17.42 3.99 7.28
C SER A 795 -16.16 4.78 6.89
N VAL A 796 -16.31 5.71 5.93
CA VAL A 796 -15.23 6.63 5.53
C VAL A 796 -14.99 7.69 6.61
N LEU A 797 -16.03 8.31 7.13
CA LEU A 797 -15.90 9.38 8.12
C LEU A 797 -15.26 8.89 9.43
N VAL A 798 -15.59 7.68 9.87
CA VAL A 798 -14.93 7.01 11.02
C VAL A 798 -13.43 6.93 10.79
N ALA A 799 -13.01 6.52 9.61
CA ALA A 799 -11.59 6.39 9.27
C ALA A 799 -10.87 7.74 9.38
N TYR A 800 -11.43 8.79 8.82
CA TYR A 800 -10.83 10.13 8.89
C TYR A 800 -10.84 10.73 10.28
N ALA A 801 -11.90 10.50 11.06
CA ALA A 801 -11.94 10.90 12.46
C ALA A 801 -10.84 10.23 13.29
N LYS A 802 -10.63 8.92 13.10
CA LYS A 802 -9.56 8.18 13.76
C LYS A 802 -8.17 8.63 13.32
N LEU A 803 -7.96 8.83 12.02
CA LEU A 803 -6.66 9.28 11.46
C LEU A 803 -6.27 10.67 11.98
N ALA A 804 -7.20 11.61 12.02
CA ALA A 804 -6.96 12.95 12.56
C ALA A 804 -6.62 12.89 14.06
N LEU A 805 -7.34 12.07 14.82
CA LEU A 805 -7.09 11.88 16.24
C LEU A 805 -5.73 11.23 16.51
N LYS A 806 -5.37 10.20 15.78
CA LYS A 806 -4.06 9.56 15.88
C LYS A 806 -2.92 10.53 15.57
N HIS A 807 -3.06 11.32 14.51
CA HIS A 807 -2.06 12.31 14.14
C HIS A 807 -1.80 13.28 15.30
N ASP A 808 -2.86 13.84 15.87
CA ASP A 808 -2.75 14.82 16.94
C ASP A 808 -2.22 14.20 18.25
N LEU A 809 -2.66 12.98 18.60
CA LEU A 809 -2.21 12.28 19.80
C LEU A 809 -0.73 11.84 19.69
N LEU A 810 -0.30 11.39 18.53
CA LEU A 810 1.09 10.99 18.32
C LEU A 810 2.06 12.16 18.45
N ALA A 811 1.62 13.37 18.08
CA ALA A 811 2.37 14.61 18.25
C ALA A 811 2.36 15.13 19.70
N SER A 812 1.55 14.56 20.59
CA SER A 812 1.41 14.96 21.99
C SER A 812 2.30 14.13 22.92
N ALA A 813 2.29 14.48 24.20
CA ALA A 813 2.99 13.72 25.25
C ALA A 813 2.20 12.50 25.77
N LEU A 814 0.96 12.29 25.35
CA LEU A 814 0.11 11.22 25.84
C LEU A 814 0.70 9.82 25.66
N PRO A 815 1.27 9.44 24.51
CA PRO A 815 1.82 8.11 24.31
C PRO A 815 3.01 7.79 25.23
N ASP A 816 3.65 8.78 25.82
CA ASP A 816 4.78 8.64 26.72
C ASP A 816 4.38 8.52 28.18
N ASP A 817 3.08 8.66 28.49
CA ASP A 817 2.59 8.56 29.87
C ASP A 817 2.65 7.10 30.35
N PRO A 818 3.31 6.84 31.50
CA PRO A 818 3.42 5.49 32.06
C PRO A 818 2.08 4.80 32.35
N TYR A 819 1.01 5.56 32.50
CA TYR A 819 -0.35 5.02 32.68
C TYR A 819 -0.74 4.04 31.58
N PHE A 820 -0.27 4.26 30.34
CA PHE A 820 -0.63 3.45 29.18
C PHE A 820 0.22 2.18 28.97
N GLU A 821 1.09 1.82 29.92
CA GLU A 821 1.83 0.55 29.84
C GLU A 821 0.89 -0.66 29.80
N ALA A 822 -0.20 -0.63 30.56
CA ALA A 822 -1.22 -1.66 30.51
C ALA A 822 -1.94 -1.70 29.13
N THR A 823 -2.24 -0.54 28.56
CA THR A 823 -2.84 -0.43 27.22
C THR A 823 -1.91 -1.01 26.15
N LEU A 824 -0.61 -0.75 26.25
CA LEU A 824 0.40 -1.34 25.37
C LEU A 824 0.41 -2.87 25.50
N ALA A 825 0.42 -3.38 26.73
CA ALA A 825 0.41 -4.82 26.99
C ALA A 825 -0.85 -5.50 26.44
N ASP A 826 -2.01 -4.86 26.55
CA ASP A 826 -3.30 -5.41 26.10
C ASP A 826 -3.41 -5.58 24.57
N TYR A 827 -2.58 -4.90 23.78
CA TYR A 827 -2.47 -5.11 22.35
C TYR A 827 -1.91 -6.49 22.00
N PHE A 828 -1.07 -7.06 22.87
CA PHE A 828 -0.39 -8.32 22.63
C PHE A 828 -1.11 -9.50 23.30
N PRO A 829 -0.96 -10.72 22.76
CA PRO A 829 -1.49 -11.93 23.40
C PRO A 829 -0.95 -12.15 24.83
N THR A 830 -1.76 -12.79 25.66
CA THR A 830 -1.45 -13.05 27.07
C THR A 830 -0.08 -13.70 27.31
N PRO A 831 0.35 -14.73 26.56
CA PRO A 831 1.67 -15.33 26.79
C PRO A 831 2.83 -14.34 26.63
N MET A 832 2.69 -13.35 25.76
CA MET A 832 3.70 -12.29 25.60
C MET A 832 3.73 -11.34 26.79
N ARG A 833 2.57 -10.97 27.31
CA ARG A 833 2.46 -10.10 28.48
C ARG A 833 3.13 -10.72 29.70
N GLU A 834 2.95 -12.02 29.90
CA GLU A 834 3.50 -12.76 31.03
C GLU A 834 5.02 -12.98 30.90
N ARG A 835 5.48 -13.29 29.68
CA ARG A 835 6.86 -13.72 29.45
C ARG A 835 7.81 -12.59 29.09
N TYR A 836 7.34 -11.53 28.45
CA TYR A 836 8.16 -10.46 27.88
C TYR A 836 7.70 -9.04 28.29
N ALA A 837 7.27 -8.87 29.52
CA ALA A 837 6.76 -7.58 30.02
C ALA A 837 7.78 -6.42 29.86
N ALA A 838 9.06 -6.68 30.14
CA ALA A 838 10.10 -5.66 30.00
C ALA A 838 10.36 -5.28 28.54
N GLU A 839 10.38 -6.27 27.66
CA GLU A 839 10.58 -6.09 26.21
C GLU A 839 9.38 -5.37 25.58
N LEU A 840 8.17 -5.64 26.05
CA LEU A 840 6.95 -4.92 25.63
C LEU A 840 7.05 -3.43 25.97
N ALA A 841 7.47 -3.09 27.17
CA ALA A 841 7.64 -1.70 27.60
C ALA A 841 8.66 -0.93 26.73
N ALA A 842 9.62 -1.64 26.14
CA ALA A 842 10.64 -1.10 25.26
C ALA A 842 10.33 -1.27 23.77
N HIS A 843 9.12 -1.69 23.39
CA HIS A 843 8.75 -1.93 22.00
C HIS A 843 9.00 -0.67 21.15
N PRO A 844 9.65 -0.80 19.97
CA PRO A 844 9.97 0.34 19.10
C PRO A 844 8.76 1.16 18.67
N LEU A 845 7.59 0.52 18.54
CA LEU A 845 6.34 1.16 18.13
C LEU A 845 5.38 1.39 19.31
N ARG A 846 5.87 1.43 20.54
CA ARG A 846 5.02 1.63 21.73
C ARG A 846 4.11 2.86 21.62
N ARG A 847 4.64 3.97 21.11
CA ARG A 847 3.90 5.22 20.98
C ARG A 847 2.74 5.09 19.99
N GLU A 848 3.01 4.48 18.84
CA GLU A 848 2.03 4.24 17.78
C GLU A 848 0.95 3.25 18.24
N ILE A 849 1.32 2.19 18.94
CA ILE A 849 0.38 1.20 19.46
C ILE A 849 -0.54 1.83 20.52
N ILE A 850 -0.01 2.57 21.45
CA ILE A 850 -0.79 3.29 22.49
C ILE A 850 -1.75 4.28 21.83
N THR A 851 -1.24 5.09 20.89
CA THR A 851 -2.04 6.08 20.18
C THR A 851 -3.21 5.43 19.44
N ASN A 852 -2.94 4.32 18.74
CA ASN A 852 -3.98 3.59 18.02
C ASN A 852 -5.05 3.05 18.96
N SER A 853 -4.66 2.44 20.06
CA SER A 853 -5.58 1.88 21.05
C SER A 853 -6.46 2.95 21.70
N VAL A 854 -5.86 4.08 22.08
CA VAL A 854 -6.59 5.22 22.67
C VAL A 854 -7.55 5.84 21.67
N ALA A 855 -7.11 6.08 20.42
CA ALA A 855 -7.97 6.64 19.39
C ALA A 855 -9.16 5.74 19.06
N ASN A 856 -8.93 4.44 18.93
CA ASN A 856 -10.02 3.48 18.73
C ASN A 856 -11.01 3.49 19.91
N SER A 857 -10.53 3.49 21.14
CA SER A 857 -11.37 3.55 22.33
C SER A 857 -12.24 4.81 22.36
N ILE A 858 -11.65 5.97 22.10
CA ILE A 858 -12.35 7.25 22.11
C ILE A 858 -13.47 7.27 21.06
N VAL A 859 -13.14 6.93 19.82
CA VAL A 859 -14.11 7.00 18.71
C VAL A 859 -15.14 5.90 18.81
N ASN A 860 -14.74 4.66 19.08
CA ASN A 860 -15.67 3.54 19.18
C ASN A 860 -16.68 3.72 20.34
N ARG A 861 -16.26 4.30 21.47
CA ARG A 861 -17.09 4.46 22.66
C ARG A 861 -17.77 5.83 22.77
N GLY A 862 -17.04 6.89 22.47
CA GLY A 862 -17.57 8.26 22.50
C GLY A 862 -18.41 8.64 21.28
N GLY A 863 -18.15 8.03 20.14
CA GLY A 863 -18.78 8.33 18.86
C GLY A 863 -17.86 9.09 17.90
N ILE A 864 -18.23 9.07 16.63
CA ILE A 864 -17.44 9.67 15.53
C ILE A 864 -17.14 11.15 15.79
N THR A 865 -18.12 11.89 16.28
CA THR A 865 -18.03 13.35 16.47
C THR A 865 -17.52 13.76 17.85
N PHE A 866 -17.32 12.83 18.76
CA PHE A 866 -17.01 13.13 20.15
C PHE A 866 -15.72 13.98 20.32
N PRO A 867 -14.57 13.61 19.74
CA PRO A 867 -13.35 14.41 19.89
C PRO A 867 -13.52 15.82 19.35
N PHE A 868 -14.13 15.94 18.18
CA PHE A 868 -14.42 17.23 17.53
C PHE A 868 -15.32 18.12 18.38
N ARG A 869 -16.44 17.59 18.87
CA ARG A 869 -17.40 18.36 19.72
C ARG A 869 -16.77 18.81 21.03
N ALA A 870 -16.01 17.94 21.68
CA ALA A 870 -15.32 18.30 22.92
C ALA A 870 -14.34 19.46 22.72
N GLY A 871 -13.55 19.44 21.65
CA GLY A 871 -12.65 20.52 21.28
C GLY A 871 -13.38 21.81 20.90
N GLU A 872 -14.43 21.71 20.08
CA GLU A 872 -15.24 22.85 19.62
C GLU A 872 -15.90 23.58 20.80
N GLU A 873 -16.47 22.85 21.77
CA GLU A 873 -17.24 23.40 22.89
C GLU A 873 -16.35 23.91 24.02
N THR A 874 -15.19 23.35 24.26
CA THR A 874 -14.34 23.68 25.41
C THR A 874 -13.07 24.42 25.07
N GLY A 875 -12.65 24.41 23.81
CA GLY A 875 -11.35 24.91 23.38
C GLY A 875 -10.16 24.07 23.87
N ALA A 876 -10.41 22.88 24.43
CA ALA A 876 -9.37 21.99 24.91
C ALA A 876 -8.56 21.40 23.77
N SER A 877 -7.28 21.12 24.04
CA SER A 877 -6.44 20.36 23.12
C SER A 877 -6.91 18.91 22.99
N VAL A 878 -6.51 18.24 21.92
CA VAL A 878 -6.81 16.81 21.71
C VAL A 878 -6.22 15.96 22.84
N GLU A 879 -5.02 16.27 23.32
CA GLU A 879 -4.41 15.58 24.45
C GLU A 879 -5.23 15.72 25.72
N GLN A 880 -5.68 16.93 26.04
CA GLN A 880 -6.52 17.20 27.21
C GLN A 880 -7.83 16.42 27.15
N MET A 881 -8.50 16.43 26.00
CA MET A 881 -9.74 15.68 25.78
C MET A 881 -9.51 14.17 25.94
N ALA A 882 -8.44 13.64 25.35
CA ALA A 882 -8.13 12.21 25.44
C ALA A 882 -7.85 11.78 26.87
N ARG A 883 -7.09 12.56 27.65
CA ARG A 883 -6.83 12.29 29.09
C ARG A 883 -8.12 12.31 29.89
N ALA A 884 -8.97 13.30 29.69
CA ALA A 884 -10.26 13.39 30.35
C ALA A 884 -11.17 12.21 30.00
N PHE A 885 -11.19 11.79 28.73
CA PHE A 885 -11.94 10.60 28.31
C PHE A 885 -11.47 9.34 29.01
N VAL A 886 -10.15 9.11 29.08
CA VAL A 886 -9.57 7.93 29.75
C VAL A 886 -9.93 7.94 31.23
N VAL A 887 -9.83 9.07 31.90
CA VAL A 887 -10.26 9.20 33.31
C VAL A 887 -11.73 8.82 33.45
N CYS A 888 -12.60 9.37 32.64
CA CYS A 888 -14.04 9.09 32.71
C CYS A 888 -14.38 7.64 32.40
N ARG A 889 -13.70 7.04 31.40
CA ARG A 889 -13.86 5.63 31.08
C ARG A 889 -13.59 4.72 32.28
N GLU A 890 -12.54 5.00 33.03
CA GLU A 890 -12.14 4.20 34.18
C GLU A 890 -13.03 4.51 35.39
N VAL A 891 -13.26 5.78 35.70
CA VAL A 891 -14.02 6.22 36.85
C VAL A 891 -15.48 5.71 36.82
N PHE A 892 -16.12 5.71 35.68
CA PHE A 892 -17.50 5.28 35.49
C PHE A 892 -17.67 3.82 35.05
N GLY A 893 -16.58 3.05 34.96
CA GLY A 893 -16.63 1.61 34.67
C GLY A 893 -17.17 1.26 33.29
N LEU A 894 -16.77 1.99 32.24
CA LEU A 894 -17.26 1.78 30.89
C LEU A 894 -17.07 0.36 30.38
N ALA A 895 -15.92 -0.24 30.63
CA ALA A 895 -15.61 -1.59 30.15
C ALA A 895 -16.62 -2.64 30.68
N HIS A 896 -16.93 -2.58 31.98
CA HIS A 896 -17.93 -3.46 32.57
C HIS A 896 -19.32 -3.25 31.99
N PHE A 897 -19.72 -1.98 31.81
CA PHE A 897 -21.01 -1.63 31.21
C PHE A 897 -21.12 -2.18 29.79
N VAL A 898 -20.08 -2.02 28.98
CA VAL A 898 -20.03 -2.54 27.61
C VAL A 898 -20.21 -4.06 27.60
N GLN A 899 -19.51 -4.80 28.46
CA GLN A 899 -19.66 -6.25 28.58
C GLN A 899 -21.09 -6.66 28.89
N GLN A 900 -21.79 -5.92 29.77
CA GLN A 900 -23.18 -6.19 30.11
C GLN A 900 -24.11 -5.96 28.91
N VAL A 901 -23.88 -4.91 28.12
CA VAL A 901 -24.67 -4.63 26.92
C VAL A 901 -24.42 -5.66 25.83
N GLU A 902 -23.17 -6.06 25.61
CA GLU A 902 -22.80 -7.06 24.61
C GLU A 902 -23.38 -8.44 24.91
N ALA A 903 -23.51 -8.79 26.19
CA ALA A 903 -24.16 -10.02 26.63
C ALA A 903 -25.67 -10.07 26.24
N LEU A 904 -26.25 -8.97 25.83
CA LEU A 904 -27.62 -8.89 25.33
C LEU A 904 -27.77 -9.04 23.82
N ASP A 905 -26.68 -9.33 23.09
CA ASP A 905 -26.73 -9.66 21.65
C ASP A 905 -27.72 -10.81 21.42
N ASN A 906 -28.63 -10.65 20.48
CA ASN A 906 -29.71 -11.59 20.18
C ASN A 906 -30.71 -11.88 21.36
N VAL A 907 -30.58 -11.19 22.49
CA VAL A 907 -31.50 -11.27 23.62
C VAL A 907 -32.51 -10.11 23.59
N VAL A 908 -32.00 -8.89 23.33
CA VAL A 908 -32.83 -7.70 23.14
C VAL A 908 -32.59 -7.13 21.73
N SER A 909 -33.44 -6.22 21.29
CA SER A 909 -33.27 -5.55 20.02
C SER A 909 -31.99 -4.68 20.01
N THR A 910 -31.41 -4.48 18.85
CA THR A 910 -30.27 -3.55 18.69
C THR A 910 -30.66 -2.11 19.03
N ASN A 911 -31.91 -1.73 18.84
CA ASN A 911 -32.41 -0.42 19.26
C ASN A 911 -32.33 -0.26 20.77
N ALA A 912 -32.66 -1.29 21.55
CA ALA A 912 -32.51 -1.26 23.00
C ALA A 912 -31.03 -1.13 23.41
N GLN A 913 -30.17 -1.91 22.81
CA GLN A 913 -28.71 -1.81 23.05
C GLN A 913 -28.16 -0.42 22.70
N THR A 914 -28.56 0.13 21.56
CA THR A 914 -28.18 1.49 21.16
C THR A 914 -28.63 2.52 22.20
N SER A 915 -29.84 2.40 22.71
CA SER A 915 -30.32 3.29 23.76
C SER A 915 -29.49 3.21 25.04
N LEU A 916 -29.02 1.99 25.40
CA LEU A 916 -28.11 1.81 26.55
C LEU A 916 -26.75 2.52 26.29
N TYR A 917 -26.17 2.31 25.12
CA TYR A 917 -24.89 2.96 24.76
C TYR A 917 -25.02 4.49 24.74
N LEU A 918 -26.12 5.02 24.22
CA LEU A 918 -26.31 6.47 24.12
C LEU A 918 -26.47 7.13 25.48
N GLU A 919 -27.07 6.45 26.46
CA GLU A 919 -27.11 6.95 27.85
C GLU A 919 -25.71 7.07 28.44
N PHE A 920 -24.85 6.08 28.22
CA PHE A 920 -23.47 6.18 28.68
C PHE A 920 -22.68 7.28 27.96
N ARG A 921 -22.90 7.46 26.66
CA ARG A 921 -22.30 8.57 25.88
C ARG A 921 -22.72 9.93 26.44
N ARG A 922 -23.96 10.09 26.86
CA ARG A 922 -24.43 11.34 27.49
C ARG A 922 -23.65 11.62 28.77
N LEU A 923 -23.39 10.61 29.58
CA LEU A 923 -22.56 10.73 30.77
C LEU A 923 -21.13 11.13 30.39
N LEU A 924 -20.49 10.43 29.42
CA LEU A 924 -19.16 10.73 28.95
C LEU A 924 -19.05 12.17 28.43
N ASP A 925 -19.98 12.61 27.63
CA ASP A 925 -20.01 13.97 27.10
C ASP A 925 -19.97 15.02 28.21
N ARG A 926 -20.77 14.85 29.26
CA ARG A 926 -20.82 15.79 30.39
C ARG A 926 -19.60 15.65 31.30
N ALA A 927 -19.20 14.45 31.63
CA ALA A 927 -18.11 14.21 32.56
C ALA A 927 -16.75 14.66 31.96
N VAL A 928 -16.50 14.41 30.68
CA VAL A 928 -15.28 14.88 30.01
C VAL A 928 -15.22 16.41 30.01
N ARG A 929 -16.33 17.07 29.71
CA ARG A 929 -16.40 18.56 29.76
C ARG A 929 -16.20 19.06 31.16
N TRP A 930 -16.73 18.39 32.18
CA TRP A 930 -16.53 18.75 33.58
C TRP A 930 -15.03 18.73 33.92
N PHE A 931 -14.30 17.65 33.57
CA PHE A 931 -12.84 17.58 33.77
C PHE A 931 -12.10 18.68 33.03
N LEU A 932 -12.48 18.97 31.79
CA LEU A 932 -11.83 20.00 31.00
C LEU A 932 -12.05 21.41 31.53
N THR A 933 -13.16 21.68 32.20
CA THR A 933 -13.50 23.00 32.75
C THR A 933 -13.16 23.15 34.20
N ALA A 934 -13.44 22.16 35.03
CA ALA A 934 -13.20 22.20 36.47
C ALA A 934 -11.77 21.90 36.88
N ARG A 935 -11.04 21.11 36.07
CA ARG A 935 -9.67 20.74 36.31
C ARG A 935 -8.80 21.08 35.10
N PRO A 936 -8.57 22.38 34.83
CA PRO A 936 -7.84 22.84 33.69
C PRO A 936 -6.35 22.44 33.77
N GLY A 937 -5.74 22.21 32.64
CA GLY A 937 -4.33 21.83 32.52
C GLY A 937 -4.16 20.35 32.17
N ARG A 938 -2.94 19.86 32.33
CA ARG A 938 -2.63 18.47 32.05
C ARG A 938 -3.08 17.55 33.19
N LEU A 939 -4.06 16.70 32.92
CA LEU A 939 -4.53 15.72 33.89
C LEU A 939 -3.49 14.60 34.09
N ASP A 940 -3.20 14.28 35.35
CA ASP A 940 -2.56 13.02 35.73
C ASP A 940 -3.64 11.95 35.83
N ILE A 941 -3.69 11.06 34.81
CA ILE A 941 -4.77 10.07 34.70
C ILE A 941 -4.84 9.18 35.94
N GLY A 942 -3.70 8.64 36.37
CA GLY A 942 -3.64 7.75 37.51
C GLY A 942 -4.15 8.41 38.80
N ALA A 943 -3.68 9.63 39.07
CA ALA A 943 -4.08 10.39 40.25
C ALA A 943 -5.58 10.73 40.22
N GLU A 944 -6.12 11.11 39.07
CA GLU A 944 -7.55 11.41 38.94
C GLU A 944 -8.42 10.15 39.10
N VAL A 945 -8.01 9.03 38.55
CA VAL A 945 -8.71 7.75 38.74
C VAL A 945 -8.70 7.32 40.21
N GLU A 946 -7.57 7.46 40.90
CA GLU A 946 -7.50 7.18 42.35
C GLU A 946 -8.39 8.10 43.17
N ARG A 947 -8.47 9.37 42.78
CA ARG A 947 -9.26 10.37 43.49
C ARG A 947 -10.77 10.15 43.34
N PHE A 948 -11.23 9.91 42.12
CA PHE A 948 -12.66 9.84 41.81
C PHE A 948 -13.21 8.40 41.81
N GLY A 949 -12.45 7.44 41.36
CA GLY A 949 -12.89 6.08 41.12
C GLY A 949 -13.54 5.39 42.31
N PRO A 950 -12.84 5.30 43.47
CA PRO A 950 -13.34 4.58 44.63
C PRO A 950 -14.67 5.16 45.17
N VAL A 951 -14.81 6.48 45.15
CA VAL A 951 -16.04 7.15 45.61
C VAL A 951 -17.18 6.93 44.63
N VAL A 952 -16.93 7.06 43.33
CA VAL A 952 -17.95 6.83 42.29
C VAL A 952 -18.40 5.36 42.28
N GLU A 953 -17.49 4.42 42.43
CA GLU A 953 -17.81 3.00 42.53
C GLU A 953 -18.66 2.67 43.74
N ALA A 954 -18.35 3.24 44.89
CA ALA A 954 -19.08 3.00 46.12
C ALA A 954 -20.45 3.69 46.14
N MET A 955 -20.53 4.93 45.65
CA MET A 955 -21.76 5.75 45.75
C MET A 955 -22.66 5.62 44.52
N GLY A 956 -22.14 5.26 43.37
CA GLY A 956 -22.93 5.15 42.13
C GLY A 956 -24.16 4.27 42.25
N PRO A 957 -24.06 3.05 42.81
CA PRO A 957 -25.22 2.20 43.02
C PRO A 957 -26.28 2.79 43.99
N GLN A 958 -25.88 3.75 44.81
CA GLN A 958 -26.78 4.43 45.77
C GLN A 958 -27.49 5.63 45.14
N VAL A 959 -27.07 6.12 44.00
CA VAL A 959 -27.65 7.30 43.34
C VAL A 959 -29.18 7.17 43.18
N PRO A 960 -29.75 6.03 42.73
CA PRO A 960 -31.17 5.90 42.61
C PRO A 960 -31.95 6.18 43.91
N GLU A 961 -31.35 5.90 45.05
CA GLU A 961 -31.97 6.13 46.37
C GLU A 961 -31.79 7.57 46.88
N LEU A 962 -30.75 8.25 46.42
CA LEU A 962 -30.48 9.65 46.75
C LEU A 962 -31.38 10.62 45.97
N LEU A 963 -31.84 10.24 44.81
CA LEU A 963 -32.71 11.05 43.96
C LEU A 963 -34.12 11.19 44.60
N ARG A 964 -34.73 12.36 44.43
CA ARG A 964 -36.04 12.69 44.97
C ARG A 964 -36.93 13.36 43.93
N GLY A 965 -38.24 13.41 44.21
CA GLY A 965 -39.20 14.13 43.39
C GLY A 965 -39.26 13.69 41.94
N ASP A 966 -39.17 14.64 41.03
CA ASP A 966 -39.29 14.38 39.59
C ASP A 966 -38.09 13.67 38.99
N GLU A 967 -36.91 13.81 39.58
CA GLU A 967 -35.72 13.10 39.15
C GLU A 967 -35.87 11.59 39.39
N ARG A 968 -36.37 11.20 40.56
CA ARG A 968 -36.64 9.79 40.85
C ARG A 968 -37.76 9.23 39.97
N LYS A 969 -38.77 10.01 39.67
CA LYS A 969 -39.85 9.61 38.73
C LYS A 969 -39.29 9.40 37.32
N ARG A 970 -38.44 10.30 36.86
CA ARG A 970 -37.73 10.18 35.55
C ARG A 970 -36.92 8.90 35.50
N LEU A 971 -36.09 8.64 36.51
CA LEU A 971 -35.28 7.43 36.60
C LEU A 971 -36.15 6.17 36.53
N ASN A 972 -37.18 6.10 37.36
CA ASN A 972 -38.08 4.92 37.40
C ASN A 972 -38.77 4.68 36.06
N ARG A 973 -39.25 5.75 35.42
CA ARG A 973 -39.85 5.64 34.09
C ARG A 973 -38.85 5.13 33.05
N ARG A 974 -37.64 5.67 33.03
CA ARG A 974 -36.61 5.25 32.10
C ARG A 974 -36.18 3.81 32.34
N ALA A 975 -35.99 3.40 33.57
CA ALA A 975 -35.70 2.02 33.93
C ALA A 975 -36.80 1.05 33.45
N ALA A 976 -38.06 1.41 33.68
CA ALA A 976 -39.19 0.63 33.22
C ALA A 976 -39.28 0.50 31.69
N GLU A 977 -38.91 1.55 30.95
CA GLU A 977 -38.80 1.49 29.49
C GLU A 977 -37.73 0.45 29.03
N PHE A 978 -36.57 0.41 29.67
CA PHE A 978 -35.53 -0.57 29.39
C PHE A 978 -35.95 -2.00 29.76
N GLU A 979 -36.59 -2.18 30.94
CA GLU A 979 -37.09 -3.49 31.33
C GLU A 979 -38.17 -4.01 30.37
N LYS A 980 -39.06 -3.14 29.91
CA LYS A 980 -40.05 -3.49 28.89
C LYS A 980 -39.41 -3.93 27.56
N ALA A 981 -38.26 -3.39 27.24
CA ALA A 981 -37.46 -3.81 26.08
C ALA A 981 -36.68 -5.12 26.30
N GLY A 982 -36.73 -5.72 27.49
CA GLY A 982 -36.09 -6.98 27.84
C GLY A 982 -34.75 -6.84 28.54
N VAL A 983 -34.32 -5.62 28.87
CA VAL A 983 -33.06 -5.39 29.60
C VAL A 983 -33.21 -5.87 31.05
N PRO A 984 -32.22 -6.60 31.60
CA PRO A 984 -32.26 -7.01 33.00
C PRO A 984 -32.41 -5.83 33.97
N GLU A 985 -33.21 -6.00 35.03
CA GLU A 985 -33.60 -4.95 36.00
C GLU A 985 -32.39 -4.16 36.51
N ALA A 986 -31.31 -4.87 36.92
CA ALA A 986 -30.11 -4.24 37.47
C ALA A 986 -29.42 -3.31 36.45
N LEU A 987 -29.28 -3.76 35.21
CA LEU A 987 -28.69 -2.96 34.13
C LEU A 987 -29.62 -1.81 33.70
N ALA A 988 -30.91 -2.05 33.63
CA ALA A 988 -31.92 -1.04 33.32
C ALA A 988 -31.87 0.12 34.33
N ARG A 989 -31.86 -0.19 35.62
CA ARG A 989 -31.77 0.78 36.71
C ARG A 989 -30.43 1.52 36.72
N HIS A 990 -29.32 0.79 36.53
CA HIS A 990 -28.00 1.38 36.41
C HIS A 990 -27.96 2.39 35.26
N THR A 991 -28.39 1.96 34.08
CA THR A 991 -28.36 2.81 32.85
C THR A 991 -29.26 4.05 33.04
N ALA A 992 -30.45 3.90 33.60
CA ALA A 992 -31.35 5.02 33.85
C ALA A 992 -30.77 6.06 34.81
N SER A 993 -29.84 5.65 35.69
CA SER A 993 -29.20 6.53 36.69
C SER A 993 -27.88 7.16 36.18
N LEU A 994 -27.33 6.69 35.09
CA LEU A 994 -25.98 7.09 34.65
C LEU A 994 -25.78 8.60 34.53
N LEU A 995 -26.74 9.32 34.02
CA LEU A 995 -26.63 10.75 33.87
C LEU A 995 -26.55 11.47 35.24
N ASP A 996 -27.18 10.93 36.25
CA ASP A 996 -27.16 11.46 37.60
C ASP A 996 -25.81 11.15 38.31
N TRP A 997 -25.09 10.12 37.88
CA TRP A 997 -23.73 9.84 38.39
C TRP A 997 -22.75 10.97 38.11
N TYR A 998 -23.02 11.80 37.16
CA TYR A 998 -22.23 13.01 36.86
C TYR A 998 -22.08 13.90 38.11
N SER A 999 -23.10 14.03 38.94
CA SER A 999 -23.07 14.83 40.17
C SER A 999 -22.08 14.31 41.21
N LEU A 1000 -21.69 13.05 41.13
CA LEU A 1000 -20.65 12.47 42.00
C LEU A 1000 -19.30 13.15 41.84
N LEU A 1001 -19.01 13.74 40.70
CA LEU A 1001 -17.77 14.49 40.48
C LEU A 1001 -17.70 15.72 41.39
N ASP A 1002 -18.79 16.49 41.49
CA ASP A 1002 -18.87 17.65 42.38
C ASP A 1002 -18.80 17.21 43.84
N ILE A 1003 -19.45 16.10 44.17
CA ILE A 1003 -19.45 15.55 45.54
C ILE A 1003 -18.03 15.19 45.98
N VAL A 1004 -17.23 14.56 45.10
CA VAL A 1004 -15.82 14.23 45.38
C VAL A 1004 -14.99 15.49 45.59
N GLU A 1005 -15.16 16.50 44.73
CA GLU A 1005 -14.47 17.78 44.87
C GLU A 1005 -14.78 18.45 46.22
N ILE A 1006 -16.05 18.60 46.52
CA ILE A 1006 -16.52 19.23 47.78
C ILE A 1006 -16.04 18.44 49.01
N ALA A 1007 -16.14 17.12 48.98
CA ALA A 1007 -15.67 16.26 50.05
C ALA A 1007 -14.15 16.40 50.30
N THR A 1008 -13.39 16.44 49.23
CA THR A 1008 -11.92 16.60 49.31
C THR A 1008 -11.53 17.98 49.84
N ASP A 1009 -12.19 19.04 49.35
CA ASP A 1009 -11.88 20.42 49.73
C ASP A 1009 -12.31 20.75 51.16
N THR A 1010 -13.38 20.11 51.62
CA THR A 1010 -13.92 20.37 52.98
C THR A 1010 -13.46 19.34 53.99
N GLY A 1011 -12.81 18.24 53.61
CA GLY A 1011 -12.48 17.13 54.50
C GLY A 1011 -13.68 16.36 55.04
N ARG A 1012 -14.86 16.49 54.39
CA ARG A 1012 -16.07 15.79 54.80
C ARG A 1012 -16.21 14.45 54.10
N ASP A 1013 -16.97 13.55 54.74
CA ASP A 1013 -17.34 12.29 54.09
C ASP A 1013 -18.18 12.54 52.83
N PRO A 1014 -17.89 11.88 51.71
CA PRO A 1014 -18.65 12.04 50.46
C PRO A 1014 -20.17 11.75 50.64
N GLN A 1015 -20.53 10.81 51.50
CA GLN A 1015 -21.95 10.52 51.79
C GLN A 1015 -22.64 11.67 52.48
N ASP A 1016 -21.94 12.35 53.41
CA ASP A 1016 -22.47 13.53 54.09
C ASP A 1016 -22.63 14.73 53.14
N VAL A 1017 -21.80 14.81 52.14
CA VAL A 1017 -21.88 15.85 51.09
C VAL A 1017 -23.07 15.57 50.16
N ALA A 1018 -23.32 14.29 49.82
CA ALA A 1018 -24.40 13.86 48.93
C ALA A 1018 -25.81 13.97 49.58
N ALA A 1019 -25.92 13.84 50.89
CA ALA A 1019 -27.16 13.95 51.65
C ALA A 1019 -27.68 15.40 51.73
#